data_4f1724cf7c81a3408ed4c53e2c97c959
#
_entry.id   4f1724cf7c81a3408ed4c53e2c97c959
#
_cell.length_a   1.000
_cell.length_b   1.000
_cell.length_c   1.000
_cell.angle_alpha   90.00
_cell.angle_beta   90.00
_cell.angle_gamma   90.00
#
_symmetry.space_group_name_H-M   'P 1'
#
loop_
_entity.id
_entity.type
_entity.pdbx_description
1 polymer ?
#
loop_
_entity_poly.entity_id
_entity_poly.type
_entity_poly.pdbx_seq_one_letter_code
_entity_poly.pdbx_strand_id
1 'polypeptide(L)'
;MRLSLVIKKENVDLEKQVNKLNNFLVLNKSIKIVLTVLIFGSFSQVKAQERVPFDQGKKYILADVAVVGDISFNSQTVVTFSGLQKGQEITVPGEEISAAIKKLGKLGLFDEISFYVNKVQNDSIYLDLNIVELPKLNQVKFVGVKKTKTEALIKDNSLNKNKVVNENLITTTKNYIENKYKKDGFYNTKVNINTVKDTSTVNSVNMLITIDKGEKVKIQKIDFVGNTKMSDKALRKAMKDTKQKNPIRILKASKFIKDKYKTDLEKVISAYKEKGYRDARILSDSVTFDKEKNALSIKINVEEGNKYYFGDIKFLGNTVYTDQGLSRVLGVKKGETYNGVLLQKRIADASKPDGEDIDNLYKNNGYLFSNINAVEVRTANDTIDFEIRITEGPIAYFNKITVVGNDKTNDRVIYRELRTKPGEKYSKEELVRTIREIGQLGFFDPEAIDPKFKNVDSGAGTVDIEYNLVEKGSSQIELQGGYGGGGFIGTLGLSFNNFSARNMFNKDAYKPLPMGDGQKVSLRLQASTFFQTYSVSFSEPWFGGKKPVQFSSSISYSKQFLNNFVTQRADKTKSFNIMTLSVGLAKRLTVPDDFFVLSQSLSYQHYDLNNYNTGLFTFGDGTSRNFAYTVGLTRSNKGVNPIFPTYGSEFSISAKLTPPYSLLNGINYSTLGDKEEYKLKNTVDRLNVPDANGNIVQIGDYIDTDGNKVTDFNLAATDVSKVDQERFKWLEYYKIKFKADWYTKIYGKLVLRTLAEFGFLGAYNQERGVVPFERFYLGGDGLANYSMDGRETVQLRGYPNNSLTPVNEAGDQIGATVFNKFSMELRYPITLKSSASIYALAFMEAGSSFRDFKSYNPFALNRSAGIGLRVFMPAFGLLGIDFGHGFDTLPGQAKANGWETHFIIGQQF
;
A
#
# COMPACT_ATOMS: atom_id res chain seq x y z
N MET A 1 31.55 -13.19 34.06
CA MET A 1 32.15 -12.32 33.01
C MET A 1 32.89 -11.10 33.60
N ARG A 2 32.56 -10.61 34.77
CA ARG A 2 33.30 -9.50 35.45
C ARG A 2 34.63 -9.94 36.12
N LEU A 3 34.79 -11.18 36.56
CA LEU A 3 36.08 -11.62 37.14
C LEU A 3 37.27 -11.54 36.16
N SER A 4 37.02 -11.78 34.84
CA SER A 4 38.07 -11.65 33.84
C SER A 4 38.39 -10.19 33.43
N LEU A 5 37.47 -9.24 33.68
CA LEU A 5 37.69 -7.80 33.38
C LEU A 5 38.43 -7.07 34.49
N VAL A 6 38.25 -7.43 35.73
CA VAL A 6 38.97 -6.83 36.88
C VAL A 6 40.45 -7.20 36.86
N ILE A 7 40.77 -8.47 36.56
CA ILE A 7 42.17 -8.91 36.39
C ILE A 7 42.86 -8.21 35.19
N LYS A 8 42.11 -7.93 34.11
CA LYS A 8 42.67 -7.23 32.95
C LYS A 8 42.86 -5.72 33.17
N LYS A 9 42.03 -5.10 34.07
CA LYS A 9 42.12 -3.67 34.35
C LYS A 9 43.32 -3.36 35.30
N GLU A 10 43.59 -4.22 36.26
CA GLU A 10 44.75 -4.09 37.17
C GLU A 10 46.07 -4.32 36.42
N ASN A 11 46.16 -5.26 35.50
CA ASN A 11 47.36 -5.45 34.69
C ASN A 11 47.65 -4.31 33.73
N VAL A 12 46.64 -3.62 33.21
CA VAL A 12 46.82 -2.46 32.29
C VAL A 12 47.33 -1.22 33.08
N ASP A 13 46.91 -1.04 34.33
CA ASP A 13 47.40 0.05 35.18
C ASP A 13 48.81 -0.21 35.71
N LEU A 14 49.22 -1.45 35.97
CA LEU A 14 50.60 -1.81 36.31
C LEU A 14 51.55 -1.62 35.12
N GLU A 15 51.17 -1.99 33.89
CA GLU A 15 52.00 -1.72 32.72
C GLU A 15 52.18 -0.25 32.41
N LYS A 16 51.16 0.57 32.67
CA LYS A 16 51.30 2.04 32.52
C LYS A 16 52.17 2.69 33.59
N GLN A 17 52.18 2.16 34.81
CA GLN A 17 53.05 2.63 35.87
C GLN A 17 54.49 2.18 35.67
N VAL A 18 54.72 0.96 35.22
CA VAL A 18 56.07 0.46 34.88
C VAL A 18 56.67 1.23 33.69
N ASN A 19 55.89 1.57 32.68
CA ASN A 19 56.38 2.38 31.53
C ASN A 19 56.62 3.85 31.88
N LYS A 20 55.95 4.41 32.89
CA LYS A 20 56.25 5.74 33.44
C LYS A 20 57.54 5.79 34.24
N LEU A 21 57.90 4.70 34.97
CA LEU A 21 59.16 4.57 35.73
C LEU A 21 60.37 4.37 34.79
N ASN A 22 60.21 3.68 33.65
CA ASN A 22 61.30 3.45 32.68
C ASN A 22 61.75 4.70 31.93
N ASN A 23 60.92 5.74 31.88
CA ASN A 23 61.27 7.01 31.23
C ASN A 23 61.94 8.05 32.14
N PHE A 24 62.08 7.73 33.49
CA PHE A 24 62.62 8.70 34.45
C PHE A 24 64.02 8.38 35.01
N LEU A 25 64.65 7.25 34.62
CA LEU A 25 65.94 6.85 35.17
C LEU A 25 66.92 6.37 34.06
N VAL A 26 67.71 7.27 33.57
CA VAL A 26 68.97 6.92 32.96
C VAL A 26 69.97 6.63 34.12
N LEU A 27 69.90 5.44 34.67
CA LEU A 27 70.81 4.98 35.70
C LEU A 27 71.56 3.73 35.30
N ASN A 28 72.83 3.71 35.69
CA ASN A 28 73.82 2.70 35.39
C ASN A 28 73.29 1.27 35.69
N LYS A 29 73.75 0.25 34.88
CA LYS A 29 73.28 -1.14 34.94
C LYS A 29 73.39 -1.77 36.37
N SER A 30 74.32 -1.38 37.19
CA SER A 30 74.53 -1.89 38.55
C SER A 30 73.48 -1.40 39.56
N ILE A 31 72.91 -0.23 39.36
CA ILE A 31 71.85 0.30 40.22
C ILE A 31 70.49 -0.35 39.94
N LYS A 32 70.28 -0.74 38.67
CA LYS A 32 69.06 -1.48 38.28
C LYS A 32 68.96 -2.88 38.90
N ILE A 33 70.10 -3.57 39.09
CA ILE A 33 70.11 -4.88 39.72
C ILE A 33 69.81 -4.76 41.24
N VAL A 34 70.36 -3.75 41.93
CA VAL A 34 70.12 -3.51 43.33
C VAL A 34 68.64 -3.06 43.61
N LEU A 35 68.06 -2.25 42.74
CA LEU A 35 66.67 -1.87 42.85
C LEU A 35 65.71 -3.03 42.55
N THR A 36 66.03 -3.90 41.60
CA THR A 36 65.24 -5.08 41.33
C THR A 36 65.27 -6.09 42.45
N VAL A 37 66.43 -6.30 43.11
CA VAL A 37 66.56 -7.15 44.26
C VAL A 37 65.84 -6.56 45.52
N LEU A 38 65.88 -5.25 45.75
CA LEU A 38 65.12 -4.55 46.76
C LEU A 38 63.60 -4.58 46.56
N ILE A 39 63.16 -4.51 45.33
CA ILE A 39 61.69 -4.64 45.00
C ILE A 39 61.25 -6.09 45.20
N PHE A 40 62.06 -7.10 44.81
CA PHE A 40 61.72 -8.47 45.07
C PHE A 40 61.86 -8.88 46.57
N GLY A 41 62.79 -8.23 47.30
CA GLY A 41 62.91 -8.43 48.76
C GLY A 41 61.78 -7.82 49.60
N SER A 42 61.11 -6.76 49.11
CA SER A 42 59.98 -6.14 49.81
C SER A 42 58.67 -6.84 49.56
N PHE A 43 58.58 -7.70 48.53
CA PHE A 43 57.39 -8.51 48.31
C PHE A 43 57.32 -9.82 49.15
N SER A 44 58.37 -10.17 49.87
CA SER A 44 58.35 -11.34 50.73
C SER A 44 57.76 -11.15 52.15
N GLN A 45 57.19 -10.00 52.43
CA GLN A 45 56.49 -9.71 53.70
C GLN A 45 55.00 -9.32 53.53
N VAL A 46 54.39 -9.59 52.41
CA VAL A 46 52.95 -9.61 52.33
C VAL A 46 52.54 -10.94 52.95
N LYS A 47 52.14 -10.94 54.21
CA LYS A 47 51.45 -12.07 54.79
C LYS A 47 50.30 -12.42 53.81
N ALA A 48 50.44 -13.59 53.17
CA ALA A 48 49.33 -14.21 52.49
C ALA A 48 48.26 -14.36 53.55
N GLN A 49 47.14 -13.61 53.37
CA GLN A 49 45.89 -13.99 53.98
C GLN A 49 45.74 -15.46 53.66
N GLU A 50 45.63 -16.30 54.73
CA GLU A 50 45.38 -17.73 54.57
C GLU A 50 44.25 -17.88 53.51
N ARG A 51 44.65 -18.32 52.33
CA ARG A 51 43.66 -18.85 51.39
C ARG A 51 43.15 -20.09 52.07
N VAL A 52 41.94 -20.00 52.66
CA VAL A 52 41.17 -21.16 52.97
C VAL A 52 41.26 -22.06 51.75
N PRO A 53 41.84 -23.26 51.83
CA PRO A 53 41.87 -24.16 50.69
C PRO A 53 40.40 -24.35 50.33
N PHE A 54 39.99 -23.87 49.19
CA PHE A 54 38.76 -24.32 48.57
C PHE A 54 38.94 -25.77 48.28
N ASP A 55 38.55 -26.64 49.20
CA ASP A 55 38.43 -28.04 48.98
C ASP A 55 37.54 -28.21 47.74
N GLN A 56 37.93 -29.12 46.88
CA GLN A 56 37.19 -29.40 45.63
C GLN A 56 35.79 -29.87 46.06
N GLY A 57 34.81 -28.93 46.07
CA GLY A 57 33.41 -29.12 46.30
C GLY A 57 33.04 -30.16 47.39
N LYS A 58 32.92 -29.71 48.62
CA LYS A 58 32.39 -30.57 49.68
C LYS A 58 30.87 -30.58 49.61
N LYS A 59 30.26 -31.73 49.83
CA LYS A 59 28.81 -31.92 49.87
C LYS A 59 28.27 -31.50 51.20
N TYR A 60 27.18 -30.75 51.21
CA TYR A 60 26.47 -30.27 52.36
C TYR A 60 24.97 -30.40 52.19
N ILE A 61 24.23 -30.54 53.28
CA ILE A 61 22.77 -30.38 53.27
C ILE A 61 22.43 -28.91 53.46
N LEU A 62 21.70 -28.31 52.53
CA LEU A 62 21.28 -26.92 52.61
C LEU A 62 20.28 -26.71 53.73
N ALA A 63 20.70 -26.11 54.82
CA ALA A 63 19.85 -25.87 55.97
C ALA A 63 18.92 -24.66 55.77
N ASP A 64 19.46 -23.56 55.21
CA ASP A 64 18.68 -22.38 54.91
C ASP A 64 19.39 -21.45 53.92
N VAL A 65 18.62 -20.59 53.26
CA VAL A 65 19.12 -19.50 52.40
C VAL A 65 18.47 -18.20 52.87
N ALA A 66 19.26 -17.35 53.47
CA ALA A 66 18.83 -16.00 53.83
C ALA A 66 19.11 -15.04 52.67
N VAL A 67 18.12 -14.26 52.29
CA VAL A 67 18.31 -13.22 51.26
C VAL A 67 18.74 -11.93 51.96
N VAL A 68 19.90 -11.44 51.58
CA VAL A 68 20.49 -10.22 52.12
C VAL A 68 20.54 -9.18 51.00
N GLY A 69 20.10 -7.97 51.29
CA GLY A 69 20.06 -6.86 50.34
C GLY A 69 18.74 -6.10 50.41
N ASP A 70 18.75 -4.90 49.84
CA ASP A 70 17.55 -4.04 49.81
C ASP A 70 16.74 -4.39 48.53
N ILE A 71 15.76 -5.27 48.70
CA ILE A 71 14.95 -5.82 47.62
C ILE A 71 13.47 -5.50 47.79
N SER A 72 12.77 -5.25 46.71
CA SER A 72 11.32 -5.04 46.68
C SER A 72 10.52 -6.35 46.62
N PHE A 73 11.18 -7.48 46.39
CA PHE A 73 10.56 -8.81 46.29
C PHE A 73 10.53 -9.53 47.61
N ASN A 74 9.57 -10.44 47.74
CA ASN A 74 9.54 -11.34 48.90
C ASN A 74 10.74 -12.30 48.85
N SER A 75 11.52 -12.37 49.94
CA SER A 75 12.73 -13.20 50.06
C SER A 75 12.47 -14.68 49.71
N GLN A 76 11.35 -15.25 50.15
CA GLN A 76 10.98 -16.62 49.84
C GLN A 76 10.78 -16.85 48.36
N THR A 77 10.21 -15.86 47.64
CA THR A 77 10.03 -15.91 46.20
C THR A 77 11.37 -15.93 45.49
N VAL A 78 12.33 -15.13 45.92
CA VAL A 78 13.70 -15.10 45.34
C VAL A 78 14.40 -16.43 45.50
N VAL A 79 14.31 -17.03 46.74
CA VAL A 79 14.87 -18.36 47.01
C VAL A 79 14.23 -19.42 46.11
N THR A 80 12.91 -19.37 45.90
CA THR A 80 12.21 -20.30 45.02
C THR A 80 12.69 -20.17 43.57
N PHE A 81 12.88 -18.95 43.05
CA PHE A 81 13.41 -18.73 41.74
C PHE A 81 14.89 -19.15 41.59
N SER A 82 15.68 -19.14 42.66
CA SER A 82 17.05 -19.68 42.60
C SER A 82 17.06 -21.18 42.30
N GLY A 83 15.98 -21.88 42.67
CA GLY A 83 15.83 -23.32 42.50
C GLY A 83 16.53 -24.11 43.61
N LEU A 84 17.03 -23.45 44.67
CA LEU A 84 17.56 -24.09 45.86
C LEU A 84 16.43 -24.43 46.85
N GLN A 85 16.49 -25.62 47.46
CA GLN A 85 15.48 -26.09 48.40
C GLN A 85 16.13 -26.49 49.73
N LYS A 86 15.50 -26.16 50.81
CA LYS A 86 15.91 -26.58 52.15
C LYS A 86 15.90 -28.10 52.23
N GLY A 87 16.96 -28.68 52.77
CA GLY A 87 17.18 -30.14 52.88
C GLY A 87 17.83 -30.77 51.61
N GLN A 88 18.08 -30.00 50.56
CA GLN A 88 18.76 -30.47 49.37
C GLN A 88 20.25 -30.66 49.62
N GLU A 89 20.83 -31.77 49.11
CA GLU A 89 22.28 -31.96 49.04
C GLU A 89 22.86 -31.04 47.96
N ILE A 90 23.81 -30.17 48.30
CA ILE A 90 24.50 -29.26 47.40
C ILE A 90 26.00 -29.34 47.59
N THR A 91 26.72 -29.10 46.52
CA THR A 91 28.17 -28.99 46.50
C THR A 91 28.57 -27.50 46.62
N VAL A 92 29.44 -27.15 47.56
CA VAL A 92 29.88 -25.76 47.76
C VAL A 92 31.41 -25.69 47.84
N PRO A 93 32.02 -24.92 46.90
CA PRO A 93 31.50 -24.36 45.71
C PRO A 93 31.15 -25.45 44.67
N GLY A 94 29.98 -25.27 43.97
CA GLY A 94 29.53 -26.32 43.07
C GLY A 94 28.56 -25.82 42.01
N GLU A 95 28.05 -26.80 41.27
CA GLU A 95 27.21 -26.56 40.06
C GLU A 95 25.81 -26.03 40.47
N GLU A 96 25.28 -26.45 41.61
CA GLU A 96 23.99 -26.03 42.16
C GLU A 96 23.95 -24.51 42.43
N ILE A 97 25.00 -23.97 43.03
CA ILE A 97 25.13 -22.53 43.29
C ILE A 97 25.29 -21.77 41.98
N SER A 98 26.11 -22.29 41.07
CA SER A 98 26.30 -21.70 39.76
C SER A 98 25.01 -21.69 38.93
N ALA A 99 24.21 -22.76 39.04
CA ALA A 99 22.90 -22.87 38.39
C ALA A 99 21.88 -21.88 39.00
N ALA A 100 21.90 -21.72 40.32
CA ALA A 100 21.06 -20.76 41.06
C ALA A 100 21.37 -19.31 40.62
N ILE A 101 22.66 -18.94 40.56
CA ILE A 101 23.10 -17.63 40.04
C ILE A 101 22.64 -17.44 38.60
N LYS A 102 22.81 -18.43 37.71
CA LYS A 102 22.36 -18.39 36.31
C LYS A 102 20.85 -18.24 36.20
N LYS A 103 20.06 -18.94 37.02
CA LYS A 103 18.59 -18.84 37.02
C LYS A 103 18.13 -17.44 37.45
N LEU A 104 18.64 -16.90 38.53
CA LEU A 104 18.33 -15.57 38.99
C LEU A 104 18.80 -14.48 38.01
N GLY A 105 19.99 -14.65 37.42
CA GLY A 105 20.51 -13.74 36.40
C GLY A 105 19.68 -13.70 35.12
N LYS A 106 19.08 -14.82 34.72
CA LYS A 106 18.16 -14.87 33.56
C LYS A 106 16.89 -14.06 33.76
N LEU A 107 16.49 -13.78 34.99
CA LEU A 107 15.33 -12.92 35.24
C LEU A 107 15.59 -11.46 34.80
N GLY A 108 16.86 -11.05 34.73
CA GLY A 108 17.24 -9.68 34.37
C GLY A 108 16.78 -8.61 35.35
N LEU A 109 16.54 -8.97 36.61
CA LEU A 109 16.04 -8.10 37.67
C LEU A 109 17.12 -7.64 38.63
N PHE A 110 18.27 -8.33 38.60
CA PHE A 110 19.35 -8.12 39.55
C PHE A 110 20.63 -7.70 38.84
N ASP A 111 21.38 -6.78 39.44
CA ASP A 111 22.68 -6.30 39.00
C ASP A 111 23.81 -7.20 39.51
N GLU A 112 23.73 -7.56 40.80
CA GLU A 112 24.70 -8.41 41.46
C GLU A 112 23.99 -9.55 42.19
N ILE A 113 24.53 -10.76 42.05
CA ILE A 113 24.02 -11.99 42.70
C ILE A 113 25.23 -12.73 43.23
N SER A 114 25.35 -12.83 44.54
CA SER A 114 26.46 -13.49 45.20
C SER A 114 25.96 -14.37 46.35
N PHE A 115 26.54 -15.56 46.49
CA PHE A 115 26.28 -16.42 47.63
C PHE A 115 27.49 -16.41 48.55
N TYR A 116 27.22 -16.25 49.83
CA TYR A 116 28.18 -16.33 50.89
C TYR A 116 27.81 -17.45 51.86
N VAL A 117 28.83 -18.15 52.39
CA VAL A 117 28.61 -19.12 53.46
C VAL A 117 28.49 -18.37 54.78
N ASN A 118 27.33 -18.36 55.35
CA ASN A 118 27.07 -17.73 56.66
C ASN A 118 27.57 -18.61 57.77
N LYS A 119 27.23 -19.90 57.75
CA LYS A 119 27.57 -20.85 58.80
C LYS A 119 27.59 -22.25 58.26
N VAL A 120 28.50 -23.09 58.76
CA VAL A 120 28.50 -24.55 58.60
C VAL A 120 28.37 -25.18 59.96
N GLN A 121 27.42 -26.07 60.12
CA GLN A 121 27.17 -26.77 61.37
C GLN A 121 26.99 -28.27 61.08
N ASN A 122 28.00 -29.10 61.46
CA ASN A 122 28.16 -30.48 61.00
C ASN A 122 28.15 -30.55 59.46
N ASP A 123 27.26 -31.34 58.85
CA ASP A 123 27.10 -31.44 57.40
C ASP A 123 26.02 -30.46 56.82
N SER A 124 25.52 -29.55 57.65
CA SER A 124 24.51 -28.54 57.26
C SER A 124 25.15 -27.19 56.97
N ILE A 125 24.80 -26.58 55.83
CA ILE A 125 25.28 -25.27 55.37
C ILE A 125 24.15 -24.21 55.30
N TYR A 126 24.43 -23.03 55.79
CA TYR A 126 23.58 -21.85 55.71
C TYR A 126 24.21 -20.86 54.76
N LEU A 127 23.43 -20.42 53.78
CA LEU A 127 23.89 -19.49 52.73
C LEU A 127 23.21 -18.15 52.82
N ASP A 128 23.98 -17.10 52.68
CA ASP A 128 23.48 -15.75 52.45
C ASP A 128 23.52 -15.45 50.97
N LEU A 129 22.33 -15.24 50.37
CA LEU A 129 22.17 -14.79 49.03
C LEU A 129 22.13 -13.26 49.01
N ASN A 130 23.26 -12.65 48.70
CA ASN A 130 23.34 -11.19 48.52
C ASN A 130 22.96 -10.81 47.12
N ILE A 131 21.93 -10.00 47.00
CA ILE A 131 21.42 -9.54 45.73
C ILE A 131 21.21 -8.02 45.73
N VAL A 132 21.52 -7.41 44.60
CA VAL A 132 21.25 -6.00 44.34
C VAL A 132 20.22 -5.91 43.22
N GLU A 133 19.05 -5.34 43.52
CA GLU A 133 17.98 -5.17 42.54
C GLU A 133 18.30 -4.05 41.58
N LEU A 134 18.12 -4.29 40.24
CA LEU A 134 18.23 -3.26 39.25
C LEU A 134 17.13 -2.20 39.43
N PRO A 135 17.47 -0.92 39.30
CA PRO A 135 16.51 0.15 39.50
C PRO A 135 15.42 0.16 38.41
N LYS A 136 14.23 0.60 38.80
CA LYS A 136 13.07 0.76 37.91
C LYS A 136 12.98 2.19 37.39
N LEU A 137 12.54 2.32 36.13
CA LEU A 137 12.34 3.61 35.51
C LEU A 137 11.11 4.31 36.08
N ASN A 138 11.26 5.48 36.69
CA ASN A 138 10.14 6.31 37.11
C ASN A 138 9.73 7.30 36.03
N GLN A 139 10.68 8.09 35.52
CA GLN A 139 10.41 9.12 34.50
C GLN A 139 11.53 9.22 33.48
N VAL A 140 11.17 9.59 32.24
CA VAL A 140 12.12 9.88 31.17
C VAL A 140 11.98 11.33 30.74
N LYS A 141 13.10 12.04 30.73
CA LYS A 141 13.17 13.42 30.23
C LYS A 141 14.09 13.49 29.01
N PHE A 142 13.59 14.06 27.93
CA PHE A 142 14.36 14.30 26.72
C PHE A 142 14.79 15.77 26.62
N VAL A 143 16.05 15.98 26.25
CA VAL A 143 16.61 17.30 25.96
C VAL A 143 17.12 17.32 24.52
N GLY A 144 16.90 18.43 23.79
CA GLY A 144 17.32 18.56 22.38
C GLY A 144 16.27 18.08 21.34
N VAL A 145 15.07 17.72 21.75
CA VAL A 145 13.97 17.29 20.85
C VAL A 145 12.67 18.05 21.11
N LYS A 146 11.84 18.17 20.07
CA LYS A 146 10.49 18.74 20.19
C LYS A 146 9.57 17.77 20.96
N LYS A 147 8.67 18.29 21.79
CA LYS A 147 7.73 17.53 22.62
C LYS A 147 6.93 16.48 21.84
N THR A 148 6.49 16.81 20.61
CA THR A 148 5.75 15.90 19.72
C THR A 148 6.54 14.65 19.28
N LYS A 149 7.88 14.68 19.37
CA LYS A 149 8.72 13.50 19.05
C LYS A 149 9.10 12.68 20.28
N THR A 150 8.95 13.25 21.47
CA THR A 150 9.30 12.58 22.72
C THR A 150 8.44 11.34 22.97
N GLU A 151 7.13 11.45 22.79
CA GLU A 151 6.19 10.35 22.97
C GLU A 151 6.49 9.17 22.02
N ALA A 152 6.80 9.48 20.77
CA ALA A 152 7.21 8.45 19.79
C ALA A 152 8.51 7.75 20.23
N LEU A 153 9.51 8.48 20.73
CA LEU A 153 10.76 7.90 21.21
C LEU A 153 10.58 7.05 22.46
N ILE A 154 9.69 7.44 23.36
CA ILE A 154 9.32 6.65 24.54
C ILE A 154 8.69 5.33 24.09
N LYS A 155 7.71 5.39 23.20
CA LYS A 155 7.01 4.22 22.67
C LYS A 155 7.94 3.28 21.90
N ASP A 156 8.75 3.82 21.00
CA ASP A 156 9.66 3.05 20.13
C ASP A 156 10.73 2.30 20.93
N ASN A 157 11.14 2.81 22.09
CA ASN A 157 12.15 2.21 22.97
C ASN A 157 11.53 1.52 24.18
N SER A 158 10.20 1.43 24.28
CA SER A 158 9.48 0.81 25.40
C SER A 158 9.91 1.36 26.77
N LEU A 159 10.12 2.68 26.88
CA LEU A 159 10.55 3.36 28.10
C LEU A 159 9.36 3.67 29.01
N ASN A 160 8.63 2.64 29.41
CA ASN A 160 7.46 2.76 30.25
C ASN A 160 7.87 2.84 31.74
N LYS A 161 7.04 3.49 32.57
CA LYS A 161 7.21 3.49 34.01
C LYS A 161 7.30 2.05 34.55
N ASN A 162 8.13 1.82 35.54
CA ASN A 162 8.44 0.52 36.15
C ASN A 162 9.26 -0.44 35.27
N LYS A 163 9.76 0.00 34.13
CA LYS A 163 10.71 -0.81 33.32
C LYS A 163 12.05 -0.89 34.04
N VAL A 164 12.61 -2.09 34.16
CA VAL A 164 13.95 -2.29 34.71
C VAL A 164 15.00 -1.60 33.85
N VAL A 165 15.85 -0.81 34.47
CA VAL A 165 16.94 -0.05 33.82
C VAL A 165 18.25 -0.80 34.00
N ASN A 166 18.76 -1.34 32.90
CA ASN A 166 20.04 -2.01 32.81
C ASN A 166 20.90 -1.42 31.68
N GLU A 167 22.16 -1.76 31.63
CA GLU A 167 23.13 -1.31 30.60
C GLU A 167 22.65 -1.64 29.17
N ASN A 168 21.95 -2.76 29.00
CA ASN A 168 21.42 -3.14 27.69
C ASN A 168 20.31 -2.16 27.24
N LEU A 169 19.38 -1.80 28.14
CA LEU A 169 18.32 -0.82 27.82
C LEU A 169 18.94 0.54 27.46
N ILE A 170 19.95 0.98 28.22
CA ILE A 170 20.63 2.25 27.97
C ILE A 170 21.31 2.21 26.60
N THR A 171 22.08 1.17 26.32
CA THR A 171 22.86 1.03 25.08
C THR A 171 21.94 0.86 23.86
N THR A 172 20.90 0.04 23.95
CA THR A 172 19.94 -0.15 22.86
C THR A 172 19.16 1.12 22.57
N THR A 173 18.71 1.83 23.60
CA THR A 173 18.03 3.13 23.46
C THR A 173 18.93 4.16 22.81
N LYS A 174 20.18 4.29 23.28
CA LYS A 174 21.17 5.18 22.68
C LYS A 174 21.37 4.88 21.21
N ASN A 175 21.66 3.62 20.89
CA ASN A 175 21.91 3.18 19.50
C ASN A 175 20.69 3.39 18.60
N TYR A 176 19.50 3.10 19.09
CA TYR A 176 18.25 3.32 18.35
C TYR A 176 18.09 4.81 18.01
N ILE A 177 18.21 5.68 18.99
CA ILE A 177 18.03 7.12 18.80
C ILE A 177 19.10 7.68 17.84
N GLU A 178 20.39 7.33 18.03
CA GLU A 178 21.45 7.75 17.12
C GLU A 178 21.19 7.29 15.70
N ASN A 179 20.83 6.01 15.49
CA ASN A 179 20.54 5.46 14.17
C ASN A 179 19.30 6.11 13.53
N LYS A 180 18.27 6.42 14.31
CA LYS A 180 17.09 7.14 13.83
C LYS A 180 17.44 8.51 13.28
N TYR A 181 18.26 9.29 13.99
CA TYR A 181 18.71 10.60 13.53
C TYR A 181 19.72 10.51 12.38
N LYS A 182 20.61 9.52 12.40
CA LYS A 182 21.53 9.25 11.27
C LYS A 182 20.77 8.93 9.99
N LYS A 183 19.67 8.17 10.07
CA LYS A 183 18.74 7.92 8.94
C LYS A 183 18.07 9.20 8.43
N ASP A 184 17.88 10.19 9.29
CA ASP A 184 17.33 11.50 8.90
C ASP A 184 18.40 12.45 8.32
N GLY A 185 19.67 12.03 8.30
CA GLY A 185 20.82 12.75 7.73
C GLY A 185 21.69 13.51 8.75
N PHE A 186 21.45 13.33 10.03
CA PHE A 186 22.26 13.89 11.10
C PHE A 186 23.40 12.91 11.46
N TYR A 187 24.44 12.90 10.67
CA TYR A 187 25.54 11.92 10.76
C TYR A 187 26.28 11.95 12.09
N ASN A 188 26.45 13.14 12.67
CA ASN A 188 27.21 13.38 13.89
C ASN A 188 26.35 13.39 15.16
N THR A 189 25.12 12.88 15.10
CA THR A 189 24.25 12.80 16.28
C THR A 189 24.92 12.04 17.42
N LYS A 190 24.97 12.67 18.60
CA LYS A 190 25.43 12.08 19.85
C LYS A 190 24.28 12.02 20.83
N VAL A 191 24.13 10.89 21.48
CA VAL A 191 23.11 10.68 22.50
C VAL A 191 23.83 10.33 23.80
N ASN A 192 23.53 11.08 24.84
CA ASN A 192 24.00 10.81 26.19
C ASN A 192 22.80 10.47 27.08
N ILE A 193 22.89 9.37 27.80
CA ILE A 193 21.83 8.89 28.69
C ILE A 193 22.41 8.81 30.09
N ASN A 194 21.88 9.61 30.98
CA ASN A 194 22.22 9.62 32.39
C ASN A 194 21.03 9.17 33.22
N THR A 195 21.28 8.32 34.20
CA THR A 195 20.29 7.90 35.18
C THR A 195 20.57 8.61 36.51
N VAL A 196 19.54 9.19 37.12
CA VAL A 196 19.62 9.86 38.42
C VAL A 196 18.65 9.15 39.34
N LYS A 197 19.12 8.81 40.56
CA LYS A 197 18.25 8.19 41.58
C LYS A 197 17.06 9.10 41.85
N ASP A 198 15.89 8.50 41.91
CA ASP A 198 14.68 9.20 42.34
C ASP A 198 14.59 9.10 43.88
N THR A 199 14.49 10.24 44.53
CA THR A 199 14.39 10.31 46.02
C THR A 199 12.96 10.09 46.49
N SER A 200 11.97 10.14 45.59
CA SER A 200 10.55 9.98 45.91
C SER A 200 10.06 8.52 45.92
N THR A 201 10.78 7.63 45.27
CA THR A 201 10.39 6.23 45.09
C THR A 201 11.58 5.30 45.32
N VAL A 202 11.41 4.31 46.16
CA VAL A 202 12.46 3.35 46.49
C VAL A 202 12.90 2.57 45.26
N ASN A 203 14.20 2.35 45.10
CA ASN A 203 14.85 1.66 43.99
C ASN A 203 14.40 2.11 42.60
N SER A 204 14.24 3.42 42.39
CA SER A 204 13.87 3.96 41.09
C SER A 204 14.82 5.04 40.61
N VAL A 205 14.86 5.20 39.29
CA VAL A 205 15.71 6.18 38.58
C VAL A 205 14.90 6.96 37.57
N ASN A 206 15.28 8.22 37.43
CA ASN A 206 14.85 9.09 36.34
C ASN A 206 15.94 9.07 35.24
N MET A 207 15.52 8.87 34.00
CA MET A 207 16.40 8.80 32.85
C MET A 207 16.42 10.14 32.11
N LEU A 208 17.58 10.77 32.03
CA LEU A 208 17.79 11.99 31.25
C LEU A 208 18.50 11.65 29.95
N ILE A 209 17.80 11.83 28.81
CA ILE A 209 18.29 11.55 27.47
C ILE A 209 18.58 12.88 26.77
N THR A 210 19.85 13.19 26.63
CA THR A 210 20.32 14.40 25.93
C THR A 210 20.72 14.05 24.51
N ILE A 211 20.08 14.70 23.53
CA ILE A 211 20.30 14.44 22.11
C ILE A 211 20.90 15.69 21.47
N ASP A 212 22.18 15.60 21.14
CA ASP A 212 22.84 16.56 20.25
C ASP A 212 22.73 16.04 18.82
N LYS A 213 21.87 16.64 18.03
CA LYS A 213 21.63 16.21 16.65
C LYS A 213 22.75 16.59 15.70
N GLY A 214 23.50 17.65 16.02
CA GLY A 214 24.39 18.26 15.06
C GLY A 214 23.65 18.78 13.82
N GLU A 215 24.40 19.05 12.78
CA GLU A 215 23.87 19.50 11.47
C GLU A 215 23.64 18.34 10.52
N LYS A 216 22.80 18.58 9.49
CA LYS A 216 22.58 17.58 8.42
C LYS A 216 23.79 17.50 7.51
N VAL A 217 24.38 16.33 7.40
CA VAL A 217 25.53 16.04 6.56
C VAL A 217 25.06 15.42 5.24
N LYS A 218 25.64 15.91 4.12
CA LYS A 218 25.34 15.41 2.76
C LYS A 218 26.57 14.75 2.16
N ILE A 219 26.36 13.72 1.34
CA ILE A 219 27.42 13.12 0.54
C ILE A 219 27.76 14.08 -0.60
N GLN A 220 28.95 14.66 -0.56
CA GLN A 220 29.43 15.58 -1.59
C GLN A 220 29.95 14.83 -2.81
N LYS A 221 30.75 13.79 -2.61
CA LYS A 221 31.42 13.05 -3.68
C LYS A 221 31.46 11.56 -3.39
N ILE A 222 31.36 10.76 -4.44
CA ILE A 222 31.61 9.32 -4.41
C ILE A 222 32.57 9.03 -5.56
N ASP A 223 33.77 8.63 -5.22
CA ASP A 223 34.84 8.32 -6.16
C ASP A 223 35.14 6.83 -6.18
N PHE A 224 35.42 6.35 -7.37
CA PHE A 224 35.90 5.00 -7.58
C PHE A 224 37.35 5.05 -8.04
N VAL A 225 38.13 4.07 -7.63
CA VAL A 225 39.56 3.91 -8.03
C VAL A 225 39.74 2.45 -8.47
N GLY A 226 40.47 2.26 -9.57
CA GLY A 226 40.67 0.94 -10.17
C GLY A 226 39.61 0.53 -11.20
N ASN A 227 38.59 1.38 -11.42
CA ASN A 227 37.49 1.15 -12.36
C ASN A 227 37.83 1.62 -13.78
N THR A 228 38.65 0.87 -14.49
CA THR A 228 39.10 1.21 -15.86
C THR A 228 38.08 0.81 -16.93
N LYS A 229 37.31 -0.23 -16.68
CA LYS A 229 36.31 -0.81 -17.62
C LYS A 229 34.90 -0.24 -17.41
N MET A 230 34.56 0.15 -16.21
CA MET A 230 33.27 0.77 -15.92
C MET A 230 33.46 2.21 -15.43
N SER A 231 32.71 3.14 -16.02
CA SER A 231 32.79 4.55 -15.61
C SER A 231 32.19 4.78 -14.20
N ASP A 232 32.71 5.75 -13.47
CA ASP A 232 32.16 6.21 -12.19
C ASP A 232 30.66 6.50 -12.27
N LYS A 233 30.20 7.08 -13.38
CA LYS A 233 28.78 7.37 -13.60
C LYS A 233 27.94 6.11 -13.59
N ALA A 234 28.41 5.02 -14.20
CA ALA A 234 27.76 3.73 -14.22
C ALA A 234 27.70 3.10 -12.81
N LEU A 235 28.84 3.14 -12.08
CA LEU A 235 28.92 2.60 -10.73
C LEU A 235 28.08 3.40 -9.74
N ARG A 236 28.13 4.75 -9.80
CA ARG A 236 27.22 5.60 -9.01
C ARG A 236 25.73 5.37 -9.35
N LYS A 237 25.40 4.96 -10.58
CA LYS A 237 24.03 4.59 -10.95
C LYS A 237 23.60 3.29 -10.29
N ALA A 238 24.51 2.32 -10.15
CA ALA A 238 24.25 1.06 -9.45
C ALA A 238 23.94 1.27 -7.96
N MET A 239 24.61 2.20 -7.30
CA MET A 239 24.30 2.61 -5.92
C MET A 239 22.93 3.30 -5.88
N LYS A 240 21.86 2.58 -5.53
CA LYS A 240 20.46 3.08 -5.62
C LYS A 240 20.10 4.04 -4.49
N ASP A 241 20.64 3.82 -3.30
CA ASP A 241 20.25 4.51 -2.07
C ASP A 241 21.27 5.56 -1.62
N THR A 242 22.56 5.30 -1.85
CA THR A 242 23.67 6.20 -1.53
C THR A 242 23.98 7.08 -2.74
N LYS A 243 23.65 8.36 -2.65
CA LYS A 243 23.80 9.31 -3.77
C LYS A 243 24.58 10.55 -3.37
N GLN A 244 25.51 10.99 -4.22
CA GLN A 244 26.18 12.28 -4.05
C GLN A 244 25.22 13.44 -4.34
N LYS A 245 25.52 14.62 -3.79
CA LYS A 245 24.77 15.87 -4.00
C LYS A 245 24.75 16.20 -5.50
N ASN A 246 23.56 16.51 -6.02
CA ASN A 246 23.36 16.95 -7.40
C ASN A 246 22.30 18.06 -7.41
N PRO A 247 22.59 19.26 -7.98
CA PRO A 247 21.67 20.39 -8.01
C PRO A 247 20.32 20.10 -8.67
N ILE A 248 20.33 19.26 -9.71
CA ILE A 248 19.12 18.89 -10.49
C ILE A 248 18.21 17.93 -9.71
N ARG A 249 18.71 17.32 -8.63
CA ARG A 249 18.01 16.26 -7.90
C ARG A 249 17.29 16.81 -6.67
N ILE A 250 16.20 17.53 -6.88
CA ILE A 250 15.42 18.23 -5.83
C ILE A 250 14.77 17.26 -4.84
N LEU A 251 14.34 16.07 -5.30
CA LEU A 251 13.52 15.14 -4.52
C LEU A 251 14.27 14.01 -3.82
N LYS A 252 15.54 13.77 -4.08
CA LYS A 252 16.34 12.74 -3.40
C LYS A 252 17.46 13.36 -2.58
N ALA A 253 17.34 13.24 -1.26
CA ALA A 253 18.38 13.69 -0.34
C ALA A 253 19.65 12.82 -0.46
N SER A 254 20.83 13.45 -0.53
CA SER A 254 22.15 12.79 -0.50
C SER A 254 22.56 12.45 0.93
N LYS A 255 21.80 11.57 1.61
CA LYS A 255 22.06 11.15 2.99
C LYS A 255 22.96 9.92 3.02
N PHE A 256 23.78 9.79 4.05
CA PHE A 256 24.53 8.57 4.31
C PHE A 256 23.80 7.70 5.34
N ILE A 257 23.48 6.47 4.96
CA ILE A 257 22.87 5.46 5.82
C ILE A 257 23.71 4.20 5.69
N LYS A 258 24.38 3.79 6.77
CA LYS A 258 25.41 2.74 6.77
C LYS A 258 24.89 1.42 6.19
N ASP A 259 23.69 0.97 6.58
CA ASP A 259 23.14 -0.30 6.10
C ASP A 259 22.83 -0.25 4.59
N LYS A 260 22.28 0.87 4.11
CA LYS A 260 22.02 1.08 2.68
C LYS A 260 23.29 1.20 1.86
N TYR A 261 24.33 1.79 2.45
CA TYR A 261 25.62 1.88 1.81
C TYR A 261 26.24 0.49 1.60
N LYS A 262 26.19 -0.41 2.60
CA LYS A 262 26.65 -1.79 2.45
C LYS A 262 25.92 -2.50 1.32
N THR A 263 24.59 -2.40 1.28
CA THR A 263 23.79 -2.95 0.18
C THR A 263 24.12 -2.33 -1.17
N ASP A 264 24.47 -1.05 -1.21
CA ASP A 264 24.88 -0.40 -2.46
C ASP A 264 26.26 -0.83 -2.93
N LEU A 265 27.20 -1.18 -2.04
CA LEU A 265 28.46 -1.82 -2.40
C LEU A 265 28.25 -3.18 -3.07
N GLU A 266 27.33 -4.01 -2.56
CA GLU A 266 26.94 -5.28 -3.20
C GLU A 266 26.34 -5.05 -4.58
N LYS A 267 25.52 -3.99 -4.77
CA LYS A 267 24.98 -3.61 -6.08
C LYS A 267 26.06 -3.14 -7.06
N VAL A 268 27.13 -2.53 -6.58
CA VAL A 268 28.29 -2.18 -7.42
C VAL A 268 28.93 -3.46 -7.96
N ILE A 269 29.18 -4.46 -7.12
CA ILE A 269 29.72 -5.76 -7.58
C ILE A 269 28.72 -6.46 -8.50
N SER A 270 27.43 -6.43 -8.20
CA SER A 270 26.40 -6.98 -9.09
C SER A 270 26.43 -6.31 -10.47
N ALA A 271 26.64 -4.99 -10.54
CA ALA A 271 26.74 -4.28 -11.81
C ALA A 271 27.95 -4.72 -12.65
N TYR A 272 29.06 -5.06 -12.02
CA TYR A 272 30.21 -5.67 -12.68
C TYR A 272 29.87 -7.07 -13.20
N LYS A 273 29.27 -7.93 -12.35
CA LYS A 273 28.85 -9.28 -12.74
C LYS A 273 27.81 -9.28 -13.88
N GLU A 274 26.94 -8.27 -13.93
CA GLU A 274 26.02 -8.07 -15.07
C GLU A 274 26.72 -7.75 -16.40
N LYS A 275 27.98 -7.30 -16.34
CA LYS A 275 28.80 -6.92 -17.51
C LYS A 275 29.89 -7.91 -17.85
N GLY A 276 29.95 -9.04 -17.17
CA GLY A 276 30.88 -10.13 -17.42
C GLY A 276 32.08 -10.18 -16.49
N TYR A 277 32.21 -9.25 -15.57
CA TYR A 277 33.35 -9.20 -14.64
C TYR A 277 33.06 -10.03 -13.40
N ARG A 278 33.24 -11.36 -13.48
CA ARG A 278 32.95 -12.30 -12.39
C ARG A 278 33.76 -12.03 -11.13
N ASP A 279 35.05 -11.75 -11.30
CA ASP A 279 36.03 -11.65 -10.21
C ASP A 279 36.09 -10.25 -9.59
N ALA A 280 35.20 -9.34 -10.05
CA ALA A 280 35.17 -7.99 -9.53
C ALA A 280 34.91 -7.97 -8.03
N ARG A 281 35.76 -7.24 -7.30
CA ARG A 281 35.67 -7.10 -5.85
C ARG A 281 36.02 -5.67 -5.38
N ILE A 282 35.48 -5.31 -4.22
CA ILE A 282 35.88 -4.09 -3.53
C ILE A 282 37.04 -4.43 -2.64
N LEU A 283 38.20 -3.79 -2.88
CA LEU A 283 39.41 -3.96 -2.09
C LEU A 283 39.33 -3.20 -0.76
N SER A 284 38.80 -2.00 -0.80
CA SER A 284 38.61 -1.18 0.39
C SER A 284 37.60 -0.06 0.11
N ASP A 285 36.96 0.43 1.14
CA ASP A 285 36.13 1.62 1.08
C ASP A 285 36.44 2.53 2.28
N SER A 286 36.30 3.83 2.08
CA SER A 286 36.47 4.82 3.13
C SER A 286 35.42 5.91 3.04
N VAL A 287 34.94 6.32 4.22
CA VAL A 287 33.96 7.40 4.37
C VAL A 287 34.63 8.47 5.24
N THR A 288 35.00 9.59 4.64
CA THR A 288 35.68 10.71 5.33
C THR A 288 34.70 11.87 5.54
N PHE A 289 34.73 12.44 6.73
CA PHE A 289 33.95 13.63 7.08
C PHE A 289 34.81 14.87 7.02
N ASP A 290 34.45 15.78 6.13
CA ASP A 290 35.02 17.10 6.02
C ASP A 290 34.30 18.07 6.95
N LYS A 291 34.94 18.51 8.01
CA LYS A 291 34.37 19.42 9.02
C LYS A 291 34.07 20.80 8.47
N GLU A 292 34.93 21.32 7.58
CA GLU A 292 34.80 22.68 7.03
C GLU A 292 33.59 22.77 6.09
N LYS A 293 33.38 21.74 5.28
CA LYS A 293 32.25 21.67 4.33
C LYS A 293 31.01 21.02 4.88
N ASN A 294 31.05 20.50 6.11
CA ASN A 294 30.00 19.67 6.72
C ASN A 294 29.49 18.61 5.75
N ALA A 295 30.40 17.88 5.14
CA ALA A 295 30.07 16.95 4.05
C ALA A 295 30.88 15.65 4.14
N LEU A 296 30.31 14.57 3.56
CA LEU A 296 30.97 13.28 3.45
C LEU A 296 31.53 13.07 2.05
N SER A 297 32.74 12.54 1.99
CA SER A 297 33.37 12.02 0.77
C SER A 297 33.56 10.52 0.93
N ILE A 298 33.18 9.78 -0.11
CA ILE A 298 33.30 8.31 -0.14
C ILE A 298 34.28 7.93 -1.24
N LYS A 299 35.26 7.11 -0.91
CA LYS A 299 36.23 6.56 -1.87
C LYS A 299 36.14 5.04 -1.82
N ILE A 300 35.97 4.42 -2.97
CA ILE A 300 35.78 2.98 -3.13
C ILE A 300 36.87 2.48 -4.09
N ASN A 301 37.74 1.62 -3.60
CA ASN A 301 38.77 0.97 -4.42
C ASN A 301 38.25 -0.36 -4.92
N VAL A 302 38.19 -0.54 -6.23
CA VAL A 302 37.68 -1.74 -6.88
C VAL A 302 38.80 -2.43 -7.69
N GLU A 303 38.70 -3.72 -7.78
CA GLU A 303 39.44 -4.57 -8.71
C GLU A 303 38.44 -5.21 -9.66
N GLU A 304 38.62 -4.99 -10.97
CA GLU A 304 37.58 -5.37 -11.94
C GLU A 304 37.69 -6.81 -12.43
N GLY A 305 38.93 -7.33 -12.48
CA GLY A 305 39.23 -8.66 -13.03
C GLY A 305 39.04 -8.73 -14.57
N ASN A 306 39.03 -9.95 -15.09
CA ASN A 306 38.82 -10.23 -16.50
C ASN A 306 37.33 -10.26 -16.86
N LYS A 307 37.03 -10.05 -18.15
CA LYS A 307 35.69 -10.21 -18.69
C LYS A 307 35.49 -11.63 -19.16
N TYR A 308 34.45 -12.30 -18.69
CA TYR A 308 34.13 -13.68 -18.99
C TYR A 308 32.88 -13.81 -19.88
N TYR A 309 32.80 -14.99 -20.52
CA TYR A 309 31.70 -15.39 -21.40
C TYR A 309 31.16 -16.74 -20.92
N PHE A 310 29.89 -17.02 -21.22
CA PHE A 310 29.33 -18.35 -20.95
C PHE A 310 29.90 -19.39 -21.91
N GLY A 311 30.40 -20.48 -21.36
CA GLY A 311 30.82 -21.66 -22.08
C GLY A 311 29.69 -22.69 -22.27
N ASP A 312 30.00 -23.96 -22.13
CA ASP A 312 29.01 -25.03 -22.19
C ASP A 312 28.18 -25.06 -20.89
N ILE A 313 26.86 -25.19 -21.04
CA ILE A 313 25.94 -25.32 -19.92
C ILE A 313 25.30 -26.71 -20.03
N LYS A 314 25.53 -27.54 -19.03
CA LYS A 314 24.96 -28.87 -18.94
C LYS A 314 24.00 -28.93 -17.75
N PHE A 315 22.90 -29.68 -17.92
CA PHE A 315 21.99 -30.01 -16.84
C PHE A 315 22.27 -31.43 -16.36
N LEU A 316 22.26 -31.64 -15.05
CA LEU A 316 22.51 -32.94 -14.43
C LEU A 316 21.42 -33.18 -13.37
N GLY A 317 20.82 -34.38 -13.42
CA GLY A 317 19.79 -34.79 -12.46
C GLY A 317 18.36 -34.34 -12.77
N ASN A 318 18.13 -33.81 -13.98
CA ASN A 318 16.82 -33.37 -14.47
C ASN A 318 16.12 -34.54 -15.18
N THR A 319 15.38 -35.33 -14.44
CA THR A 319 14.62 -36.47 -15.01
C THR A 319 13.22 -36.06 -15.47
N VAL A 320 12.67 -34.97 -14.93
CA VAL A 320 11.30 -34.47 -15.17
C VAL A 320 11.24 -33.55 -16.39
N TYR A 321 12.24 -32.72 -16.55
CA TYR A 321 12.30 -31.75 -17.67
C TYR A 321 13.49 -32.00 -18.55
N THR A 322 13.29 -31.84 -19.86
CA THR A 322 14.37 -32.00 -20.84
C THR A 322 15.36 -30.83 -20.79
N ASP A 323 16.62 -31.09 -21.13
CA ASP A 323 17.66 -30.05 -21.22
C ASP A 323 17.23 -28.89 -22.12
N GLN A 324 16.53 -29.20 -23.22
CA GLN A 324 16.02 -28.17 -24.14
C GLN A 324 14.96 -27.29 -23.48
N GLY A 325 14.07 -27.87 -22.65
CA GLY A 325 13.06 -27.13 -21.89
C GLY A 325 13.70 -26.20 -20.86
N LEU A 326 14.64 -26.75 -20.08
CA LEU A 326 15.36 -25.98 -19.05
C LEU A 326 16.23 -24.89 -19.67
N SER A 327 16.92 -25.15 -20.78
CA SER A 327 17.72 -24.16 -21.52
C SER A 327 16.87 -22.99 -22.00
N ARG A 328 15.62 -23.25 -22.43
CA ARG A 328 14.67 -22.21 -22.82
C ARG A 328 14.30 -21.30 -21.66
N VAL A 329 14.04 -21.86 -20.48
CA VAL A 329 13.74 -21.10 -19.25
C VAL A 329 14.97 -20.32 -18.79
N LEU A 330 16.15 -20.97 -18.80
CA LEU A 330 17.41 -20.35 -18.43
C LEU A 330 17.73 -19.16 -19.34
N GLY A 331 17.48 -19.28 -20.65
CA GLY A 331 17.60 -18.20 -21.62
C GLY A 331 19.00 -17.63 -21.76
N VAL A 332 20.02 -18.43 -21.49
CA VAL A 332 21.46 -18.10 -21.58
C VAL A 332 22.10 -18.99 -22.63
N LYS A 333 22.95 -18.44 -23.50
CA LYS A 333 23.59 -19.16 -24.58
C LYS A 333 25.12 -19.12 -24.47
N LYS A 334 25.77 -20.20 -24.96
CA LYS A 334 27.23 -20.26 -25.15
C LYS A 334 27.74 -19.07 -25.96
N GLY A 335 28.82 -18.45 -25.53
CA GLY A 335 29.44 -17.28 -26.18
C GLY A 335 28.85 -15.92 -25.76
N GLU A 336 27.69 -15.90 -25.06
CA GLU A 336 27.18 -14.64 -24.53
C GLU A 336 28.07 -14.13 -23.38
N THR A 337 28.11 -12.81 -23.19
CA THR A 337 28.81 -12.22 -22.04
C THR A 337 28.25 -12.79 -20.73
N TYR A 338 29.14 -13.30 -19.88
CA TYR A 338 28.76 -13.77 -18.55
C TYR A 338 27.93 -12.72 -17.78
N ASN A 339 26.82 -13.16 -17.24
CA ASN A 339 25.98 -12.36 -16.40
C ASN A 339 25.50 -13.20 -15.21
N GLY A 340 26.30 -13.21 -14.13
CA GLY A 340 26.02 -14.01 -12.95
C GLY A 340 24.74 -13.61 -12.23
N VAL A 341 24.31 -12.34 -12.32
CA VAL A 341 23.05 -11.87 -11.75
C VAL A 341 21.85 -12.41 -12.54
N LEU A 342 21.94 -12.42 -13.85
CA LEU A 342 20.91 -13.00 -14.70
C LEU A 342 20.81 -14.52 -14.50
N LEU A 343 21.96 -15.22 -14.46
CA LEU A 343 22.02 -16.66 -14.23
C LEU A 343 21.29 -17.04 -12.92
N GLN A 344 21.62 -16.36 -11.81
CA GLN A 344 20.95 -16.60 -10.53
C GLN A 344 19.44 -16.33 -10.58
N LYS A 345 19.02 -15.25 -11.25
CA LYS A 345 17.58 -14.95 -11.42
C LYS A 345 16.85 -15.95 -12.32
N ARG A 346 17.52 -16.54 -13.29
CA ARG A 346 16.93 -17.56 -14.14
C ARG A 346 16.84 -18.92 -13.46
N ILE A 347 17.70 -19.13 -12.47
CA ILE A 347 17.62 -20.31 -11.60
C ILE A 347 16.55 -20.10 -10.53
N ALA A 348 16.62 -19.00 -9.78
CA ALA A 348 15.66 -18.65 -8.72
C ALA A 348 15.64 -17.13 -8.49
N ASP A 349 14.55 -16.45 -8.84
CA ASP A 349 14.39 -15.00 -8.61
C ASP A 349 13.58 -14.71 -7.34
N ALA A 350 14.25 -14.57 -6.20
CA ALA A 350 13.62 -14.24 -4.94
C ALA A 350 12.84 -12.89 -4.98
N SER A 351 13.14 -12.01 -5.96
CA SER A 351 12.42 -10.74 -6.12
C SER A 351 11.08 -10.88 -6.84
N LYS A 352 10.82 -12.04 -7.45
CA LYS A 352 9.59 -12.37 -8.18
C LYS A 352 9.13 -13.77 -7.80
N PRO A 353 8.39 -13.90 -6.69
CA PRO A 353 7.97 -15.21 -6.20
C PRO A 353 7.16 -16.05 -7.21
N ASP A 354 6.50 -15.38 -8.16
CA ASP A 354 5.72 -15.95 -9.27
C ASP A 354 6.42 -15.77 -10.63
N GLY A 355 7.74 -15.62 -10.66
CA GLY A 355 8.53 -15.43 -11.87
C GLY A 355 8.72 -16.73 -12.66
N GLU A 356 9.07 -16.57 -13.95
CA GLU A 356 9.47 -17.68 -14.83
C GLU A 356 10.96 -18.01 -14.61
N ASP A 357 11.27 -18.86 -13.64
CA ASP A 357 12.60 -19.39 -13.37
C ASP A 357 12.55 -20.90 -13.15
N ILE A 358 13.71 -21.56 -13.11
CA ILE A 358 13.78 -23.03 -13.00
C ILE A 358 13.25 -23.52 -11.64
N ASP A 359 13.55 -22.82 -10.55
CA ASP A 359 13.07 -23.17 -9.20
C ASP A 359 11.53 -23.12 -9.13
N ASN A 360 10.93 -22.08 -9.69
CA ASN A 360 9.47 -21.96 -9.76
C ASN A 360 8.85 -23.01 -10.67
N LEU A 361 9.50 -23.35 -11.81
CA LEU A 361 9.03 -24.41 -12.69
C LEU A 361 8.90 -25.75 -11.96
N TYR A 362 9.88 -26.13 -11.16
CA TYR A 362 9.83 -27.35 -10.34
C TYR A 362 8.82 -27.21 -9.20
N LYS A 363 8.86 -26.13 -8.43
CA LYS A 363 8.01 -25.92 -7.25
C LYS A 363 6.53 -25.73 -7.58
N ASN A 364 6.20 -25.20 -8.77
CA ASN A 364 4.80 -25.11 -9.21
C ASN A 364 4.24 -26.48 -9.64
N ASN A 365 5.13 -27.46 -9.89
CA ASN A 365 4.75 -28.79 -10.29
C ASN A 365 4.96 -29.85 -9.19
N GLY A 366 5.01 -29.43 -7.94
CA GLY A 366 5.03 -30.33 -6.77
C GLY A 366 6.41 -30.63 -6.21
N TYR A 367 7.48 -30.22 -6.84
CA TYR A 367 8.84 -30.52 -6.40
C TYR A 367 9.34 -29.55 -5.34
N LEU A 368 8.68 -29.54 -4.17
CA LEU A 368 9.03 -28.65 -3.05
C LEU A 368 10.49 -28.84 -2.60
N PHE A 369 10.97 -30.07 -2.64
CA PHE A 369 12.29 -30.44 -2.18
C PHE A 369 13.38 -30.28 -3.25
N SER A 370 13.03 -29.74 -4.41
CA SER A 370 14.01 -29.50 -5.47
C SER A 370 15.10 -28.53 -5.02
N ASN A 371 16.32 -28.83 -5.39
CA ASN A 371 17.48 -27.98 -5.18
C ASN A 371 18.24 -27.80 -6.48
N ILE A 372 18.50 -26.60 -6.89
CA ILE A 372 19.08 -26.26 -8.19
C ILE A 372 20.29 -25.37 -7.97
N ASN A 373 21.45 -25.85 -8.35
CA ASN A 373 22.72 -25.16 -8.15
C ASN A 373 23.49 -25.05 -9.47
N ALA A 374 23.90 -23.83 -9.83
CA ALA A 374 24.86 -23.61 -10.90
C ALA A 374 26.27 -23.74 -10.35
N VAL A 375 27.02 -24.69 -10.88
CA VAL A 375 28.42 -24.96 -10.51
C VAL A 375 29.31 -24.62 -11.69
N GLU A 376 30.31 -23.78 -11.45
CA GLU A 376 31.37 -23.50 -12.41
C GLU A 376 32.33 -24.68 -12.42
N VAL A 377 32.41 -25.43 -13.53
CA VAL A 377 33.23 -26.65 -13.61
C VAL A 377 34.57 -26.41 -14.30
N ARG A 378 34.64 -25.44 -15.17
CA ARG A 378 35.86 -25.11 -15.91
C ARG A 378 35.88 -23.63 -16.25
N THR A 379 37.04 -23.03 -16.13
CA THR A 379 37.30 -21.68 -16.63
C THR A 379 38.55 -21.70 -17.51
N ALA A 380 38.41 -21.44 -18.79
CA ALA A 380 39.51 -21.44 -19.75
C ALA A 380 39.27 -20.40 -20.84
N ASN A 381 40.29 -19.67 -21.25
CA ASN A 381 40.25 -18.66 -22.32
C ASN A 381 39.07 -17.68 -22.12
N ASP A 382 38.94 -17.12 -20.91
CA ASP A 382 37.85 -16.21 -20.51
C ASP A 382 36.41 -16.78 -20.65
N THR A 383 36.30 -18.10 -20.79
CA THR A 383 35.01 -18.80 -20.91
C THR A 383 34.77 -19.67 -19.67
N ILE A 384 33.54 -19.62 -19.15
CA ILE A 384 33.15 -20.37 -17.97
C ILE A 384 32.11 -21.43 -18.36
N ASP A 385 32.43 -22.70 -18.16
CA ASP A 385 31.51 -23.81 -18.34
C ASP A 385 30.75 -24.08 -17.04
N PHE A 386 29.43 -24.34 -17.16
CA PHE A 386 28.53 -24.54 -16.03
C PHE A 386 27.89 -25.92 -16.06
N GLU A 387 27.75 -26.52 -14.89
CA GLU A 387 26.81 -27.59 -14.61
C GLU A 387 25.68 -27.07 -13.74
N ILE A 388 24.45 -27.15 -14.26
CA ILE A 388 23.25 -26.87 -13.47
C ILE A 388 22.85 -28.22 -12.84
N ARG A 389 23.23 -28.38 -11.58
CA ARG A 389 22.98 -29.62 -10.81
C ARG A 389 21.62 -29.50 -10.15
N ILE A 390 20.75 -30.43 -10.49
CA ILE A 390 19.36 -30.46 -10.05
C ILE A 390 19.16 -31.72 -9.21
N THR A 391 18.70 -31.56 -8.01
CA THR A 391 18.15 -32.61 -7.17
C THR A 391 16.65 -32.39 -7.10
N GLU A 392 15.86 -33.23 -7.79
CA GLU A 392 14.41 -33.00 -7.95
C GLU A 392 13.63 -33.30 -6.66
N GLY A 393 14.01 -34.37 -5.96
CA GLY A 393 13.29 -34.84 -4.78
C GLY A 393 11.93 -35.44 -5.11
N PRO A 394 11.19 -35.93 -4.11
CA PRO A 394 9.85 -36.46 -4.30
C PRO A 394 8.83 -35.36 -4.54
N ILE A 395 7.70 -35.69 -5.16
CA ILE A 395 6.54 -34.82 -5.30
C ILE A 395 5.93 -34.60 -3.90
N ALA A 396 5.69 -33.34 -3.55
CA ALA A 396 5.06 -32.96 -2.31
C ALA A 396 3.57 -32.66 -2.50
N TYR A 397 2.78 -32.93 -1.47
CA TYR A 397 1.35 -32.64 -1.39
C TYR A 397 1.06 -31.82 -0.13
N PHE A 398 0.08 -30.93 -0.22
CA PHE A 398 -0.46 -30.25 0.95
C PHE A 398 -1.21 -31.27 1.82
N ASN A 399 -0.77 -31.47 3.05
CA ASN A 399 -1.42 -32.37 3.97
C ASN A 399 -2.45 -31.64 4.84
N LYS A 400 -2.02 -30.62 5.59
CA LYS A 400 -2.90 -29.83 6.43
C LYS A 400 -2.70 -28.34 6.17
N ILE A 401 -3.82 -27.60 6.07
CA ILE A 401 -3.81 -26.14 5.96
C ILE A 401 -4.49 -25.58 7.20
N THR A 402 -3.80 -24.68 7.91
CA THR A 402 -4.32 -24.01 9.10
C THR A 402 -4.21 -22.50 8.95
N VAL A 403 -5.11 -21.79 9.60
CA VAL A 403 -5.12 -20.32 9.64
C VAL A 403 -5.14 -19.90 11.10
N VAL A 404 -4.35 -18.91 11.46
CA VAL A 404 -4.27 -18.34 12.82
C VAL A 404 -4.20 -16.82 12.78
N GLY A 405 -4.71 -16.15 13.82
CA GLY A 405 -4.71 -14.68 13.92
C GLY A 405 -5.92 -13.99 13.29
N ASN A 406 -6.98 -14.74 13.04
CA ASN A 406 -8.28 -14.24 12.55
C ASN A 406 -9.32 -14.14 13.69
N ASP A 407 -9.02 -13.34 14.69
CA ASP A 407 -9.83 -13.25 15.92
C ASP A 407 -11.25 -12.72 15.71
N LYS A 408 -11.48 -11.95 14.63
CA LYS A 408 -12.78 -11.32 14.30
C LYS A 408 -13.42 -11.92 13.06
N THR A 409 -12.64 -12.57 12.19
CA THR A 409 -13.06 -13.09 10.91
C THR A 409 -13.28 -14.59 11.02
N ASN A 410 -14.45 -15.05 10.58
CA ASN A 410 -14.75 -16.47 10.58
C ASN A 410 -13.83 -17.25 9.64
N ASP A 411 -13.38 -18.42 10.06
CA ASP A 411 -12.53 -19.33 9.29
C ASP A 411 -13.06 -19.54 7.87
N ARG A 412 -14.37 -19.76 7.74
CA ARG A 412 -15.03 -19.95 6.44
C ARG A 412 -14.71 -18.85 5.44
N VAL A 413 -14.57 -17.60 5.88
CA VAL A 413 -14.27 -16.46 5.00
C VAL A 413 -12.89 -16.57 4.41
N ILE A 414 -11.95 -17.15 5.16
CA ILE A 414 -10.55 -17.29 4.74
C ILE A 414 -10.38 -18.57 3.92
N TYR A 415 -10.86 -19.71 4.44
CA TYR A 415 -10.70 -21.00 3.77
C TYR A 415 -11.30 -21.03 2.36
N ARG A 416 -12.37 -20.30 2.09
CA ARG A 416 -12.96 -20.21 0.74
C ARG A 416 -12.07 -19.46 -0.27
N GLU A 417 -11.13 -18.63 0.20
CA GLU A 417 -10.19 -17.89 -0.64
C GLU A 417 -8.85 -18.63 -0.83
N LEU A 418 -8.62 -19.70 -0.09
CA LEU A 418 -7.40 -20.49 -0.21
C LEU A 418 -7.37 -21.24 -1.55
N ARG A 419 -6.26 -21.10 -2.25
CA ARG A 419 -5.97 -21.88 -3.45
C ARG A 419 -5.24 -23.17 -3.11
N THR A 420 -4.50 -23.16 -1.99
CA THR A 420 -3.86 -24.35 -1.45
C THR A 420 -4.88 -25.19 -0.70
N LYS A 421 -5.04 -26.46 -1.10
CA LYS A 421 -6.02 -27.36 -0.46
C LYS A 421 -5.35 -28.67 -0.04
N PRO A 422 -5.79 -29.25 1.09
CA PRO A 422 -5.31 -30.56 1.51
C PRO A 422 -5.51 -31.62 0.41
N GLY A 423 -4.49 -32.44 0.19
CA GLY A 423 -4.48 -33.50 -0.83
C GLY A 423 -4.08 -33.03 -2.24
N GLU A 424 -4.02 -31.74 -2.51
CA GLU A 424 -3.54 -31.21 -3.78
C GLU A 424 -2.00 -31.20 -3.83
N LYS A 425 -1.47 -31.32 -5.03
CA LYS A 425 -0.03 -31.22 -5.29
C LYS A 425 0.48 -29.84 -4.85
N TYR A 426 1.65 -29.78 -4.21
CA TYR A 426 2.27 -28.54 -3.84
C TYR A 426 2.47 -27.65 -5.08
N SER A 427 2.13 -26.40 -4.97
CA SER A 427 2.41 -25.37 -5.96
C SER A 427 2.77 -24.07 -5.26
N LYS A 428 3.96 -23.53 -5.56
CA LYS A 428 4.41 -22.25 -5.05
C LYS A 428 3.57 -21.09 -5.59
N GLU A 429 3.13 -21.21 -6.84
CA GLU A 429 2.23 -20.25 -7.49
C GLU A 429 0.91 -20.13 -6.73
N GLU A 430 0.27 -21.28 -6.40
CA GLU A 430 -0.98 -21.30 -5.64
C GLU A 430 -0.79 -20.78 -4.21
N LEU A 431 0.38 -21.01 -3.59
CA LEU A 431 0.72 -20.42 -2.30
C LEU A 431 0.79 -18.89 -2.38
N VAL A 432 1.53 -18.36 -3.35
CA VAL A 432 1.66 -16.89 -3.59
C VAL A 432 0.31 -16.28 -3.92
N ARG A 433 -0.49 -16.98 -4.70
CA ARG A 433 -1.83 -16.57 -5.07
C ARG A 433 -2.78 -16.53 -3.85
N THR A 434 -2.70 -17.52 -2.98
CA THR A 434 -3.43 -17.54 -1.70
C THR A 434 -3.11 -16.32 -0.85
N ILE A 435 -1.82 -16.00 -0.69
CA ILE A 435 -1.38 -14.80 0.05
C ILE A 435 -1.98 -13.53 -0.56
N ARG A 436 -1.98 -13.44 -1.88
CA ARG A 436 -2.54 -12.29 -2.61
C ARG A 436 -4.06 -12.16 -2.40
N GLU A 437 -4.78 -13.27 -2.52
CA GLU A 437 -6.24 -13.28 -2.37
C GLU A 437 -6.66 -12.93 -0.93
N ILE A 438 -6.01 -13.50 0.08
CA ILE A 438 -6.23 -13.10 1.48
C ILE A 438 -5.93 -11.61 1.70
N GLY A 439 -4.82 -11.11 1.14
CA GLY A 439 -4.45 -9.70 1.24
C GLY A 439 -5.45 -8.74 0.60
N GLN A 440 -6.11 -9.17 -0.48
CA GLN A 440 -7.14 -8.41 -1.20
C GLN A 440 -8.48 -8.31 -0.45
N LEU A 441 -8.73 -9.18 0.53
CA LEU A 441 -9.94 -9.09 1.37
C LEU A 441 -10.04 -7.75 2.12
N GLY A 442 -8.92 -7.09 2.37
CA GLY A 442 -8.87 -5.72 2.91
C GLY A 442 -8.95 -5.63 4.43
N PHE A 443 -9.17 -6.72 5.15
CA PHE A 443 -9.20 -6.76 6.62
C PHE A 443 -8.01 -7.49 7.25
N PHE A 444 -7.06 -7.93 6.45
CA PHE A 444 -5.74 -8.40 6.90
C PHE A 444 -4.63 -7.46 6.43
N ASP A 445 -3.53 -7.42 7.17
CA ASP A 445 -2.33 -6.71 6.75
C ASP A 445 -1.55 -7.56 5.72
N PRO A 446 -1.50 -7.15 4.44
CA PRO A 446 -0.84 -7.94 3.40
C PRO A 446 0.65 -8.17 3.63
N GLU A 447 1.32 -7.25 4.36
CA GLU A 447 2.76 -7.36 4.66
C GLU A 447 3.04 -8.32 5.84
N ALA A 448 2.01 -8.64 6.62
CA ALA A 448 2.09 -9.53 7.78
C ALA A 448 1.54 -10.94 7.52
N ILE A 449 1.10 -11.24 6.29
CA ILE A 449 0.68 -12.60 5.94
C ILE A 449 1.92 -13.46 5.77
N ASP A 450 2.13 -14.40 6.70
CA ASP A 450 3.32 -15.24 6.77
C ASP A 450 2.93 -16.73 6.72
N PRO A 451 3.12 -17.39 5.56
CA PRO A 451 2.91 -18.85 5.45
C PRO A 451 4.08 -19.60 6.07
N LYS A 452 3.82 -20.33 7.12
CA LYS A 452 4.81 -21.20 7.78
C LYS A 452 4.66 -22.65 7.34
N PHE A 453 5.76 -23.21 6.91
CA PHE A 453 5.87 -24.62 6.60
C PHE A 453 6.07 -25.40 7.91
N LYS A 454 5.17 -26.35 8.18
CA LYS A 454 5.21 -27.23 9.35
C LYS A 454 5.18 -28.67 8.90
N ASN A 455 5.67 -29.57 9.75
CA ASN A 455 5.65 -31.04 9.51
C ASN A 455 6.06 -31.39 8.06
N VAL A 456 7.19 -30.80 7.63
CA VAL A 456 7.74 -31.05 6.29
C VAL A 456 8.37 -32.44 6.28
N ASP A 457 7.75 -33.38 5.59
CA ASP A 457 8.22 -34.74 5.49
C ASP A 457 8.60 -35.07 4.04
N SER A 458 9.90 -35.13 3.78
CA SER A 458 10.41 -35.49 2.45
C SER A 458 10.24 -36.96 2.12
N GLY A 459 10.12 -37.84 3.13
CA GLY A 459 9.90 -39.27 2.92
C GLY A 459 8.47 -39.59 2.50
N ALA A 460 7.49 -38.98 3.17
CA ALA A 460 6.06 -39.09 2.83
C ALA A 460 5.64 -38.14 1.70
N GLY A 461 6.47 -37.19 1.30
CA GLY A 461 6.11 -36.17 0.31
C GLY A 461 4.98 -35.27 0.80
N THR A 462 4.95 -34.88 2.06
CA THR A 462 3.86 -34.07 2.62
C THR A 462 4.35 -32.80 3.30
N VAL A 463 3.50 -31.77 3.29
CA VAL A 463 3.76 -30.48 3.96
C VAL A 463 2.50 -29.88 4.53
N ASP A 464 2.58 -29.42 5.76
CA ASP A 464 1.54 -28.61 6.39
C ASP A 464 1.85 -27.13 6.21
N ILE A 465 0.83 -26.34 5.90
CA ILE A 465 0.95 -24.87 5.80
C ILE A 465 0.10 -24.22 6.88
N GLU A 466 0.71 -23.32 7.66
CA GLU A 466 0.02 -22.46 8.60
C GLU A 466 0.13 -21.01 8.13
N TYR A 467 -1.00 -20.42 7.77
CA TYR A 467 -1.07 -18.99 7.43
C TYR A 467 -1.25 -18.18 8.71
N ASN A 468 -0.21 -17.43 9.09
CA ASN A 468 -0.30 -16.46 10.16
C ASN A 468 -0.83 -15.15 9.60
N LEU A 469 -1.95 -14.69 10.12
CA LEU A 469 -2.63 -13.47 9.68
C LEU A 469 -2.59 -12.43 10.80
N VAL A 470 -2.60 -11.18 10.42
CA VAL A 470 -2.77 -10.06 11.35
C VAL A 470 -3.96 -9.23 10.88
N GLU A 471 -5.02 -9.21 11.68
CA GLU A 471 -6.19 -8.41 11.36
C GLU A 471 -5.90 -6.92 11.55
N LYS A 472 -6.33 -6.13 10.59
CA LYS A 472 -6.32 -4.66 10.65
C LYS A 472 -7.74 -4.12 10.73
N GLY A 473 -7.90 -2.86 11.11
CA GLY A 473 -9.19 -2.19 11.08
C GLY A 473 -9.77 -2.23 9.66
N SER A 474 -10.91 -2.89 9.50
CA SER A 474 -11.60 -3.04 8.22
C SER A 474 -12.60 -1.92 7.92
N SER A 475 -13.01 -1.18 8.94
CA SER A 475 -13.90 -0.03 8.79
C SER A 475 -13.13 1.18 8.29
N GLN A 476 -13.68 1.84 7.29
CA GLN A 476 -13.09 3.03 6.69
C GLN A 476 -14.07 4.19 6.81
N ILE A 477 -13.55 5.33 7.23
CA ILE A 477 -14.27 6.60 7.21
C ILE A 477 -13.65 7.43 6.10
N GLU A 478 -14.45 7.81 5.13
CA GLU A 478 -14.11 8.71 4.05
C GLU A 478 -14.69 10.09 4.36
N LEU A 479 -13.83 11.07 4.53
CA LEU A 479 -14.24 12.45 4.67
C LEU A 479 -13.60 13.24 3.54
N GLN A 480 -14.41 13.75 2.64
CA GLN A 480 -13.95 14.56 1.51
C GLN A 480 -14.63 15.91 1.55
N GLY A 481 -13.87 16.93 1.22
CA GLY A 481 -14.38 18.28 1.01
C GLY A 481 -13.72 18.89 -0.21
N GLY A 482 -14.48 19.59 -1.01
CA GLY A 482 -13.99 20.24 -2.22
C GLY A 482 -14.84 21.42 -2.58
N TYR A 483 -14.37 22.21 -3.54
CA TYR A 483 -15.13 23.31 -4.14
C TYR A 483 -15.40 22.96 -5.60
N GLY A 484 -16.67 22.92 -5.98
CA GLY A 484 -17.10 22.61 -7.34
C GLY A 484 -18.59 22.88 -7.50
N GLY A 485 -19.09 23.01 -8.72
CA GLY A 485 -20.49 23.25 -8.99
C GLY A 485 -21.04 24.53 -8.32
N GLY A 486 -20.19 25.56 -8.16
CA GLY A 486 -20.57 26.84 -7.54
C GLY A 486 -20.62 26.85 -6.02
N GLY A 487 -20.19 25.79 -5.33
CA GLY A 487 -20.22 25.71 -3.88
C GLY A 487 -19.26 24.71 -3.27
N PHE A 488 -19.26 24.66 -1.95
CA PHE A 488 -18.54 23.63 -1.19
C PHE A 488 -19.31 22.31 -1.24
N ILE A 489 -18.61 21.23 -1.54
CA ILE A 489 -19.14 19.87 -1.55
C ILE A 489 -18.50 19.09 -0.41
N GLY A 490 -19.33 18.52 0.47
CA GLY A 490 -18.91 17.62 1.53
C GLY A 490 -19.36 16.20 1.24
N THR A 491 -18.49 15.21 1.47
CA THR A 491 -18.82 13.79 1.40
C THR A 491 -18.39 13.12 2.69
N LEU A 492 -19.30 12.38 3.30
CA LEU A 492 -19.03 11.46 4.40
C LEU A 492 -19.37 10.06 3.92
N GLY A 493 -18.35 9.20 3.84
CA GLY A 493 -18.49 7.77 3.55
C GLY A 493 -18.12 6.94 4.77
N LEU A 494 -18.95 5.98 5.12
CA LEU A 494 -18.69 4.96 6.12
C LEU A 494 -18.72 3.61 5.42
N SER A 495 -17.64 2.88 5.46
CA SER A 495 -17.54 1.55 4.85
C SER A 495 -17.10 0.54 5.90
N PHE A 496 -17.92 -0.47 6.10
CA PHE A 496 -17.67 -1.58 7.02
C PHE A 496 -17.41 -2.83 6.18
N ASN A 497 -16.14 -3.14 5.99
CA ASN A 497 -15.72 -4.38 5.36
C ASN A 497 -15.71 -5.47 6.45
N ASN A 498 -15.96 -6.72 6.11
CA ASN A 498 -16.11 -7.82 7.06
C ASN A 498 -17.37 -7.77 7.94
N PHE A 499 -18.45 -7.15 7.45
CA PHE A 499 -19.75 -7.14 8.12
C PHE A 499 -20.34 -8.56 8.18
N SER A 500 -21.19 -8.81 9.18
CA SER A 500 -21.95 -10.07 9.34
C SER A 500 -23.44 -9.78 9.50
N ALA A 501 -24.20 -9.96 8.45
CA ALA A 501 -25.67 -9.85 8.50
C ALA A 501 -26.29 -10.92 9.41
N ARG A 502 -25.69 -12.09 9.51
CA ARG A 502 -26.11 -13.18 10.39
C ARG A 502 -26.10 -12.78 11.86
N ASN A 503 -25.09 -12.00 12.24
CA ASN A 503 -24.88 -11.57 13.61
C ASN A 503 -25.59 -10.23 13.94
N MET A 504 -26.44 -9.73 13.03
CA MET A 504 -27.13 -8.44 13.22
C MET A 504 -27.99 -8.39 14.49
N PHE A 505 -28.51 -9.51 14.94
CA PHE A 505 -29.32 -9.61 16.18
C PHE A 505 -28.52 -10.09 17.40
N ASN A 506 -27.23 -10.36 17.25
CA ASN A 506 -26.33 -10.78 18.34
C ASN A 506 -25.59 -9.57 18.90
N LYS A 507 -25.95 -9.12 20.10
CA LYS A 507 -25.36 -7.95 20.76
C LYS A 507 -23.85 -8.10 21.01
N ASP A 508 -23.36 -9.29 21.29
CA ASP A 508 -21.95 -9.56 21.59
C ASP A 508 -21.03 -9.42 20.37
N ALA A 509 -21.64 -9.47 19.16
CA ALA A 509 -20.92 -9.29 17.90
C ALA A 509 -20.65 -7.83 17.54
N TYR A 510 -21.23 -6.85 18.26
CA TYR A 510 -21.09 -5.42 17.96
C TYR A 510 -19.76 -4.84 18.42
N LYS A 511 -18.78 -4.64 17.47
CA LYS A 511 -17.43 -4.08 17.75
C LYS A 511 -16.92 -3.13 16.64
N PRO A 512 -17.51 -2.00 16.25
CA PRO A 512 -18.79 -1.37 16.59
C PRO A 512 -20.03 -1.93 15.85
N LEU A 513 -19.86 -2.66 14.75
CA LEU A 513 -20.89 -3.38 14.02
C LEU A 513 -20.59 -4.88 14.05
N PRO A 514 -21.60 -5.75 13.84
CA PRO A 514 -21.36 -7.18 13.77
C PRO A 514 -20.43 -7.52 12.61
N MET A 515 -19.35 -8.26 12.91
CA MET A 515 -18.26 -8.57 12.00
C MET A 515 -18.05 -10.08 11.87
N GLY A 516 -17.35 -10.50 10.81
CA GLY A 516 -16.83 -11.84 10.68
C GLY A 516 -17.19 -12.59 9.40
N ASP A 517 -18.19 -12.17 8.63
CA ASP A 517 -18.65 -12.92 7.44
C ASP A 517 -18.07 -12.40 6.10
N GLY A 518 -17.23 -11.37 6.14
CA GLY A 518 -16.60 -10.81 4.94
C GLY A 518 -17.55 -10.01 4.04
N GLN A 519 -18.75 -9.70 4.51
CA GLN A 519 -19.69 -8.83 3.82
C GLN A 519 -19.26 -7.37 3.91
N LYS A 520 -19.76 -6.55 2.99
CA LYS A 520 -19.50 -5.12 3.00
C LYS A 520 -20.80 -4.33 3.09
N VAL A 521 -20.86 -3.40 4.02
CA VAL A 521 -21.91 -2.37 4.12
C VAL A 521 -21.25 -1.01 3.95
N SER A 522 -21.83 -0.18 3.10
CA SER A 522 -21.36 1.19 2.93
C SER A 522 -22.52 2.16 3.02
N LEU A 523 -22.31 3.25 3.74
CA LEU A 523 -23.17 4.41 3.81
C LEU A 523 -22.41 5.60 3.24
N ARG A 524 -22.99 6.33 2.30
CA ARG A 524 -22.40 7.53 1.73
C ARG A 524 -23.39 8.66 1.74
N LEU A 525 -22.96 9.76 2.31
CA LEU A 525 -23.68 11.03 2.36
C LEU A 525 -22.86 12.06 1.61
N GLN A 526 -23.45 12.70 0.65
CA GLN A 526 -22.82 13.78 -0.10
C GLN A 526 -23.77 14.99 -0.12
N ALA A 527 -23.28 16.14 0.23
CA ALA A 527 -24.09 17.32 0.28
C ALA A 527 -23.34 18.56 -0.22
N SER A 528 -24.07 19.42 -0.89
CA SER A 528 -23.67 20.79 -1.23
C SER A 528 -24.87 21.72 -1.06
N THR A 529 -24.68 22.98 -1.38
CA THR A 529 -25.78 23.97 -1.42
C THR A 529 -26.86 23.55 -2.43
N PHE A 530 -26.47 22.91 -3.54
CA PHE A 530 -27.35 22.64 -4.68
C PHE A 530 -27.80 21.20 -4.79
N PHE A 531 -27.16 20.25 -4.08
CA PHE A 531 -27.58 18.86 -4.12
C PHE A 531 -27.31 18.11 -2.82
N GLN A 532 -28.03 17.05 -2.61
CA GLN A 532 -27.88 16.09 -1.51
C GLN A 532 -28.05 14.69 -2.06
N THR A 533 -27.13 13.79 -1.72
CA THR A 533 -27.22 12.38 -2.11
C THR A 533 -26.98 11.49 -0.89
N TYR A 534 -27.85 10.53 -0.72
CA TYR A 534 -27.80 9.51 0.33
C TYR A 534 -27.76 8.15 -0.34
N SER A 535 -26.82 7.32 0.03
CA SER A 535 -26.74 5.96 -0.52
C SER A 535 -26.34 4.94 0.53
N VAL A 536 -26.97 3.79 0.46
CA VAL A 536 -26.64 2.61 1.24
C VAL A 536 -26.37 1.48 0.26
N SER A 537 -25.31 0.74 0.48
CA SER A 537 -24.99 -0.45 -0.32
C SER A 537 -24.59 -1.62 0.55
N PHE A 538 -24.94 -2.81 0.12
CA PHE A 538 -24.58 -4.09 0.71
C PHE A 538 -23.96 -4.98 -0.35
N SER A 539 -22.93 -5.74 0.03
CA SER A 539 -22.29 -6.71 -0.85
C SER A 539 -21.89 -7.96 -0.08
N GLU A 540 -22.25 -9.14 -0.64
CA GLU A 540 -21.84 -10.47 -0.19
C GLU A 540 -20.98 -11.12 -1.28
N PRO A 541 -19.67 -11.31 -1.06
CA PRO A 541 -18.76 -11.82 -2.10
C PRO A 541 -18.95 -13.31 -2.44
N TRP A 542 -19.56 -14.09 -1.54
CA TRP A 542 -19.83 -15.51 -1.74
C TRP A 542 -21.28 -15.86 -1.51
N PHE A 543 -22.15 -15.29 -2.33
CA PHE A 543 -23.59 -15.52 -2.24
C PHE A 543 -23.93 -17.01 -2.41
N GLY A 544 -24.63 -17.58 -1.45
CA GLY A 544 -24.91 -19.02 -1.38
C GLY A 544 -23.73 -19.86 -0.83
N GLY A 545 -22.57 -19.27 -0.53
CA GLY A 545 -21.47 -19.90 0.21
C GLY A 545 -20.64 -20.95 -0.54
N LYS A 546 -21.04 -21.38 -1.73
CA LYS A 546 -20.41 -22.49 -2.48
C LYS A 546 -19.52 -22.04 -3.64
N LYS A 547 -19.80 -20.89 -4.23
CA LYS A 547 -19.09 -20.37 -5.41
C LYS A 547 -18.82 -18.89 -5.23
N PRO A 548 -17.73 -18.34 -5.81
CA PRO A 548 -17.40 -16.92 -5.74
C PRO A 548 -18.34 -16.10 -6.64
N VAL A 549 -19.60 -16.02 -6.24
CA VAL A 549 -20.61 -15.17 -6.86
C VAL A 549 -20.88 -14.02 -5.90
N GLN A 550 -20.52 -12.83 -6.29
CA GLN A 550 -20.81 -11.63 -5.51
C GLN A 550 -22.24 -11.19 -5.75
N PHE A 551 -23.01 -11.07 -4.69
CA PHE A 551 -24.27 -10.36 -4.67
C PHE A 551 -24.05 -8.92 -4.23
N SER A 552 -24.74 -7.97 -4.85
CA SER A 552 -24.73 -6.58 -4.45
C SER A 552 -26.13 -5.99 -4.50
N SER A 553 -26.46 -5.14 -3.54
CA SER A 553 -27.67 -4.33 -3.58
C SER A 553 -27.36 -2.91 -3.13
N SER A 554 -28.03 -1.95 -3.71
CA SER A 554 -27.89 -0.56 -3.30
C SER A 554 -29.19 0.21 -3.47
N ILE A 555 -29.39 1.16 -2.57
CA ILE A 555 -30.44 2.16 -2.65
C ILE A 555 -29.79 3.53 -2.55
N SER A 556 -30.18 4.44 -3.40
CA SER A 556 -29.75 5.83 -3.31
C SER A 556 -30.90 6.79 -3.58
N TYR A 557 -30.84 7.92 -2.91
CA TYR A 557 -31.74 9.03 -3.10
C TYR A 557 -30.90 10.29 -3.29
N SER A 558 -31.15 11.00 -4.40
CA SER A 558 -30.50 12.26 -4.71
C SER A 558 -31.56 13.33 -4.92
N LYS A 559 -31.32 14.48 -4.34
CA LYS A 559 -32.15 15.67 -4.53
C LYS A 559 -31.27 16.82 -5.00
N GLN A 560 -31.68 17.48 -6.08
CA GLN A 560 -31.00 18.62 -6.64
C GLN A 560 -31.91 19.82 -6.69
N PHE A 561 -31.32 21.00 -6.59
CA PHE A 561 -32.01 22.26 -6.65
C PHE A 561 -31.46 23.13 -7.77
N LEU A 562 -32.34 23.91 -8.44
CA LEU A 562 -31.90 24.84 -9.46
C LEU A 562 -31.17 26.04 -8.82
N ASN A 563 -30.15 26.55 -9.49
CA ASN A 563 -29.50 27.77 -9.07
C ASN A 563 -30.34 28.99 -9.52
N ASN A 564 -30.65 29.83 -8.59
CA ASN A 564 -31.17 31.13 -8.91
C ASN A 564 -30.01 32.10 -9.22
N PHE A 565 -29.85 32.42 -10.50
CA PHE A 565 -28.72 33.22 -10.98
C PHE A 565 -28.71 34.66 -10.46
N VAL A 566 -29.87 35.18 -10.02
CA VAL A 566 -29.99 36.54 -9.46
C VAL A 566 -29.49 36.57 -8.01
N THR A 567 -29.93 35.59 -7.20
CA THR A 567 -29.58 35.54 -5.77
C THR A 567 -28.32 34.68 -5.48
N GLN A 568 -27.80 33.96 -6.47
CA GLN A 568 -26.69 33.00 -6.35
C GLN A 568 -26.96 31.93 -5.27
N ARG A 569 -28.23 31.59 -5.05
CA ARG A 569 -28.68 30.63 -4.04
C ARG A 569 -29.51 29.53 -4.70
N ALA A 570 -29.57 28.38 -4.02
CA ALA A 570 -30.41 27.28 -4.45
C ALA A 570 -31.90 27.64 -4.29
N ASP A 571 -32.65 27.52 -5.37
CA ASP A 571 -34.10 27.64 -5.38
C ASP A 571 -34.71 26.30 -4.96
N LYS A 572 -35.15 26.23 -3.70
CA LYS A 572 -35.70 24.99 -3.13
C LYS A 572 -37.09 24.64 -3.67
N THR A 573 -37.74 25.55 -4.36
CA THR A 573 -39.03 25.32 -5.02
C THR A 573 -38.86 24.60 -6.34
N LYS A 574 -37.65 24.60 -6.91
CA LYS A 574 -37.30 23.97 -8.16
C LYS A 574 -36.35 22.80 -7.90
N SER A 575 -36.84 21.58 -8.00
CA SER A 575 -36.09 20.43 -7.60
C SER A 575 -36.21 19.26 -8.55
N PHE A 576 -35.16 18.45 -8.56
CA PHE A 576 -35.07 17.18 -9.27
C PHE A 576 -34.67 16.08 -8.29
N ASN A 577 -35.54 15.11 -8.11
CA ASN A 577 -35.35 13.99 -7.22
C ASN A 577 -35.08 12.73 -8.02
N ILE A 578 -34.09 11.93 -7.60
CA ILE A 578 -33.75 10.63 -8.21
C ILE A 578 -33.70 9.58 -7.10
N MET A 579 -34.54 8.58 -7.19
CA MET A 579 -34.49 7.39 -6.37
C MET A 579 -33.96 6.23 -7.21
N THR A 580 -32.90 5.56 -6.77
CA THR A 580 -32.34 4.40 -7.47
C THR A 580 -32.30 3.20 -6.56
N LEU A 581 -32.81 2.07 -7.05
CA LEU A 581 -32.66 0.74 -6.46
C LEU A 581 -31.89 -0.12 -7.47
N SER A 582 -30.85 -0.82 -7.00
CA SER A 582 -30.07 -1.73 -7.84
C SER A 582 -29.79 -3.04 -7.12
N VAL A 583 -29.88 -4.14 -7.86
CA VAL A 583 -29.52 -5.48 -7.41
C VAL A 583 -28.68 -6.15 -8.48
N GLY A 584 -27.54 -6.72 -8.09
CA GLY A 584 -26.58 -7.28 -9.05
C GLY A 584 -25.92 -8.55 -8.56
N LEU A 585 -25.51 -9.35 -9.53
CA LEU A 585 -24.69 -10.54 -9.36
C LEU A 585 -23.44 -10.41 -10.23
N ALA A 586 -22.28 -10.73 -9.67
CA ALA A 586 -21.03 -10.80 -10.42
C ALA A 586 -20.35 -12.14 -10.16
N LYS A 587 -19.92 -12.82 -11.23
CA LYS A 587 -19.30 -14.14 -11.16
C LYS A 587 -17.96 -14.12 -11.88
N ARG A 588 -16.91 -14.58 -11.21
CA ARG A 588 -15.63 -14.87 -11.85
C ARG A 588 -15.78 -16.12 -12.72
N LEU A 589 -15.36 -16.02 -13.96
CA LEU A 589 -15.36 -17.13 -14.91
C LEU A 589 -14.03 -17.90 -14.77
N THR A 590 -14.05 -19.15 -15.23
CA THR A 590 -12.83 -20.00 -15.29
C THR A 590 -12.35 -20.22 -16.72
N VAL A 591 -13.19 -19.91 -17.69
CA VAL A 591 -12.91 -20.04 -19.13
C VAL A 591 -13.20 -18.68 -19.80
N PRO A 592 -12.32 -18.15 -20.63
CA PRO A 592 -11.02 -18.68 -21.08
C PRO A 592 -9.91 -18.59 -20.03
N ASP A 593 -10.00 -17.66 -19.08
CA ASP A 593 -9.13 -17.55 -17.90
C ASP A 593 -9.92 -16.99 -16.72
N ASP A 594 -9.35 -17.06 -15.52
CA ASP A 594 -10.04 -16.63 -14.29
C ASP A 594 -9.88 -15.13 -13.97
N PHE A 595 -9.41 -14.35 -14.92
CA PHE A 595 -9.43 -12.89 -14.86
C PHE A 595 -10.75 -12.29 -15.37
N PHE A 596 -11.60 -13.10 -16.00
CA PHE A 596 -12.92 -12.67 -16.47
C PHE A 596 -13.96 -12.63 -15.36
N VAL A 597 -14.70 -11.54 -15.28
CA VAL A 597 -15.84 -11.35 -14.40
C VAL A 597 -17.07 -11.01 -15.26
N LEU A 598 -18.09 -11.84 -15.17
CA LEU A 598 -19.42 -11.58 -15.74
C LEU A 598 -20.29 -10.93 -14.66
N SER A 599 -20.78 -9.74 -14.92
CA SER A 599 -21.70 -9.01 -14.05
C SER A 599 -23.07 -8.86 -14.69
N GLN A 600 -24.11 -8.96 -13.89
CA GLN A 600 -25.50 -8.76 -14.29
C GLN A 600 -26.19 -7.96 -13.20
N SER A 601 -26.94 -6.93 -13.57
CA SER A 601 -27.70 -6.16 -12.58
C SER A 601 -29.02 -5.68 -13.14
N LEU A 602 -30.01 -5.62 -12.24
CA LEU A 602 -31.28 -4.97 -12.45
C LEU A 602 -31.27 -3.66 -11.70
N SER A 603 -31.70 -2.60 -12.33
CA SER A 603 -31.82 -1.29 -11.70
C SER A 603 -33.18 -0.67 -11.98
N TYR A 604 -33.74 -0.06 -10.97
CA TYR A 604 -34.95 0.77 -11.08
C TYR A 604 -34.59 2.18 -10.63
N GLN A 605 -34.90 3.18 -11.47
CA GLN A 605 -34.73 4.58 -11.16
C GLN A 605 -36.05 5.30 -11.35
N HIS A 606 -36.41 6.10 -10.37
CA HIS A 606 -37.55 6.99 -10.42
C HIS A 606 -37.04 8.43 -10.40
N TYR A 607 -37.42 9.18 -11.41
CA TYR A 607 -37.12 10.59 -11.59
C TYR A 607 -38.37 11.39 -11.32
N ASP A 608 -38.25 12.46 -10.55
CA ASP A 608 -39.35 13.37 -10.20
C ASP A 608 -38.85 14.81 -10.32
N LEU A 609 -39.40 15.54 -11.26
CA LEU A 609 -39.08 16.92 -11.57
C LEU A 609 -40.19 17.84 -11.07
N ASN A 610 -39.80 18.93 -10.43
CA ASN A 610 -40.67 19.99 -10.00
C ASN A 610 -40.06 21.33 -10.41
N ASN A 611 -40.65 21.94 -11.46
CA ASN A 611 -40.16 23.19 -12.08
C ASN A 611 -38.64 23.18 -12.37
N TYR A 612 -38.09 22.05 -12.69
CA TYR A 612 -36.65 21.84 -12.87
C TYR A 612 -36.29 21.79 -14.36
N ASN A 613 -36.05 22.92 -14.98
CA ASN A 613 -35.78 23.04 -16.39
C ASN A 613 -34.28 23.33 -16.63
N THR A 614 -33.51 22.35 -17.04
CA THR A 614 -32.06 22.43 -17.29
C THR A 614 -31.65 21.94 -18.68
N GLY A 615 -32.61 21.61 -19.54
CA GLY A 615 -32.36 21.01 -20.85
C GLY A 615 -31.93 19.52 -20.80
N LEU A 616 -31.76 18.91 -19.59
CA LEU A 616 -31.51 17.49 -19.48
C LEU A 616 -32.77 16.66 -19.82
N PHE A 617 -33.91 17.11 -19.30
CA PHE A 617 -35.23 16.67 -19.74
C PHE A 617 -35.84 17.72 -20.63
N THR A 618 -36.66 17.30 -21.56
CA THR A 618 -37.41 18.20 -22.45
C THR A 618 -38.68 18.75 -21.77
N PHE A 619 -38.93 18.36 -20.51
CA PHE A 619 -40.00 18.87 -19.64
C PHE A 619 -39.42 19.22 -18.26
N GLY A 620 -39.97 20.23 -17.61
CA GLY A 620 -39.54 20.72 -16.31
C GLY A 620 -40.35 20.17 -15.14
N ASP A 621 -41.52 19.63 -15.41
CA ASP A 621 -42.46 19.04 -14.42
C ASP A 621 -42.86 17.63 -14.84
N GLY A 622 -42.93 16.70 -13.87
CA GLY A 622 -43.43 15.36 -14.12
C GLY A 622 -42.47 14.27 -13.65
N THR A 623 -42.81 13.05 -14.00
CA THR A 623 -42.06 11.89 -13.55
C THR A 623 -41.60 11.01 -14.70
N SER A 624 -40.45 10.35 -14.53
CA SER A 624 -39.94 9.35 -15.45
C SER A 624 -39.46 8.13 -14.70
N ARG A 625 -39.52 6.96 -15.31
CA ARG A 625 -39.14 5.68 -14.71
C ARG A 625 -38.19 4.95 -15.63
N ASN A 626 -37.14 4.39 -15.08
CA ASN A 626 -36.14 3.62 -15.80
C ASN A 626 -35.99 2.25 -15.14
N PHE A 627 -36.37 1.22 -15.81
CA PHE A 627 -36.07 -0.15 -15.40
C PHE A 627 -35.12 -0.75 -16.42
N ALA A 628 -33.90 -1.06 -15.96
CA ALA A 628 -32.83 -1.49 -16.84
C ALA A 628 -32.18 -2.77 -16.34
N TYR A 629 -31.86 -3.66 -17.28
CA TYR A 629 -30.95 -4.79 -17.12
C TYR A 629 -29.60 -4.45 -17.70
N THR A 630 -28.55 -4.60 -16.91
CA THR A 630 -27.19 -4.37 -17.35
C THR A 630 -26.39 -5.66 -17.29
N VAL A 631 -25.76 -6.04 -18.38
CA VAL A 631 -24.80 -7.12 -18.46
C VAL A 631 -23.42 -6.55 -18.78
N GLY A 632 -22.41 -7.00 -18.04
CA GLY A 632 -21.03 -6.55 -18.23
C GLY A 632 -20.06 -7.72 -18.20
N LEU A 633 -19.07 -7.68 -19.07
CA LEU A 633 -17.94 -8.60 -19.07
C LEU A 633 -16.67 -7.80 -18.92
N THR A 634 -15.93 -8.07 -17.85
CA THR A 634 -14.66 -7.40 -17.55
C THR A 634 -13.55 -8.42 -17.41
N ARG A 635 -12.42 -8.18 -18.07
CA ARG A 635 -11.18 -8.93 -17.84
C ARG A 635 -10.13 -7.99 -17.29
N SER A 636 -9.57 -8.30 -16.12
CA SER A 636 -8.59 -7.45 -15.49
C SER A 636 -7.43 -8.26 -14.90
N ASN A 637 -6.23 -8.07 -15.45
CA ASN A 637 -4.98 -8.59 -14.90
C ASN A 637 -4.00 -7.48 -14.52
N LYS A 638 -4.54 -6.30 -14.17
CA LYS A 638 -3.73 -5.16 -13.72
C LYS A 638 -2.85 -5.53 -12.53
N GLY A 639 -1.66 -4.92 -12.48
CA GLY A 639 -0.69 -5.09 -11.39
C GLY A 639 -1.29 -4.81 -10.01
N VAL A 640 -0.67 -5.39 -8.98
CA VAL A 640 -1.17 -5.42 -7.59
C VAL A 640 -1.42 -4.05 -6.96
N ASN A 641 -0.72 -3.00 -7.41
CA ASN A 641 -0.94 -1.64 -6.90
C ASN A 641 -2.10 -0.96 -7.64
N PRO A 642 -3.27 -0.76 -7.01
CA PRO A 642 -4.44 -0.18 -7.67
C PRO A 642 -4.26 1.30 -8.03
N ILE A 643 -3.40 2.02 -7.28
CA ILE A 643 -3.17 3.47 -7.46
C ILE A 643 -2.19 3.73 -8.60
N PHE A 644 -1.18 2.88 -8.73
CA PHE A 644 -0.14 2.98 -9.73
C PHE A 644 0.17 1.61 -10.34
N PRO A 645 -0.73 1.05 -11.17
CA PRO A 645 -0.45 -0.17 -11.91
C PRO A 645 0.77 0.03 -12.82
N THR A 646 1.67 -0.96 -12.84
CA THR A 646 2.90 -0.89 -13.65
C THR A 646 2.88 -1.80 -14.86
N TYR A 647 1.92 -2.73 -14.91
CA TYR A 647 1.71 -3.71 -15.97
C TYR A 647 0.26 -4.20 -15.97
N GLY A 648 -0.09 -4.94 -17.02
CA GLY A 648 -1.39 -5.56 -17.17
C GLY A 648 -2.40 -4.69 -17.90
N SER A 649 -3.60 -5.21 -18.02
CA SER A 649 -4.68 -4.58 -18.78
C SER A 649 -6.04 -4.81 -18.12
N GLU A 650 -6.99 -3.96 -18.48
CA GLU A 650 -8.40 -4.14 -18.16
C GLU A 650 -9.23 -3.86 -19.39
N PHE A 651 -10.08 -4.80 -19.76
CA PHE A 651 -11.05 -4.67 -20.83
C PHE A 651 -12.42 -4.84 -20.23
N SER A 652 -13.33 -3.95 -20.53
CA SER A 652 -14.72 -4.08 -20.15
C SER A 652 -15.65 -3.75 -21.29
N ILE A 653 -16.67 -4.55 -21.45
CA ILE A 653 -17.82 -4.28 -22.31
C ILE A 653 -19.07 -4.38 -21.46
N SER A 654 -19.97 -3.44 -21.60
CA SER A 654 -21.26 -3.47 -20.89
C SER A 654 -22.40 -3.06 -21.80
N ALA A 655 -23.52 -3.73 -21.66
CA ALA A 655 -24.78 -3.40 -22.32
C ALA A 655 -25.86 -3.17 -21.26
N LYS A 656 -26.45 -1.97 -21.26
CA LYS A 656 -27.61 -1.59 -20.44
C LYS A 656 -28.83 -1.56 -21.35
N LEU A 657 -29.81 -2.37 -21.05
CA LEU A 657 -30.99 -2.63 -21.87
C LEU A 657 -32.24 -2.35 -21.03
N THR A 658 -33.18 -1.63 -21.58
CA THR A 658 -34.52 -1.45 -21.01
C THR A 658 -35.54 -2.30 -21.75
N PRO A 659 -36.69 -2.63 -21.17
CA PRO A 659 -37.76 -3.26 -21.91
C PRO A 659 -38.27 -2.40 -23.08
N PRO A 660 -38.59 -2.99 -24.23
CA PRO A 660 -39.11 -2.25 -25.38
C PRO A 660 -40.63 -1.97 -25.17
N TYR A 661 -40.95 -1.02 -24.31
CA TYR A 661 -42.32 -0.65 -23.92
C TYR A 661 -43.19 -0.25 -25.11
N SER A 662 -42.58 0.39 -26.12
CA SER A 662 -43.26 0.85 -27.34
C SER A 662 -43.87 -0.29 -28.13
N LEU A 663 -43.34 -1.50 -28.02
CA LEU A 663 -43.89 -2.70 -28.67
C LEU A 663 -45.15 -3.24 -27.96
N LEU A 664 -45.38 -2.87 -26.70
CA LEU A 664 -46.39 -3.45 -25.82
C LEU A 664 -47.52 -2.49 -25.49
N ASN A 665 -47.33 -1.17 -25.59
CA ASN A 665 -48.27 -0.18 -25.11
C ASN A 665 -49.24 0.35 -26.15
N GLY A 666 -49.08 -0.02 -27.44
CA GLY A 666 -50.01 0.36 -28.53
C GLY A 666 -50.05 1.87 -28.83
N ILE A 667 -49.12 2.67 -28.34
CA ILE A 667 -49.06 4.10 -28.58
C ILE A 667 -48.37 4.37 -29.91
N ASN A 668 -49.05 5.14 -30.80
CA ASN A 668 -48.41 5.70 -31.97
C ASN A 668 -47.73 7.02 -31.59
N TYR A 669 -46.38 7.00 -31.51
CA TYR A 669 -45.59 8.15 -31.11
C TYR A 669 -45.40 9.21 -32.18
N SER A 670 -45.62 8.89 -33.48
CA SER A 670 -45.57 9.86 -34.56
C SER A 670 -46.75 10.84 -34.55
N THR A 671 -47.93 10.36 -34.13
CA THR A 671 -49.16 11.15 -34.09
C THR A 671 -49.55 11.58 -32.67
N LEU A 672 -48.72 11.33 -31.68
CA LEU A 672 -49.01 11.65 -30.29
C LEU A 672 -49.35 13.13 -30.08
N GLY A 673 -48.59 14.02 -30.71
CA GLY A 673 -48.77 15.46 -30.63
C GLY A 673 -50.03 16.02 -31.30
N ASP A 674 -50.69 15.21 -32.11
CA ASP A 674 -51.93 15.64 -32.82
C ASP A 674 -53.19 15.52 -31.94
N LYS A 675 -53.08 14.73 -30.80
CA LYS A 675 -54.20 14.54 -29.86
C LYS A 675 -54.45 15.81 -29.07
N GLU A 676 -55.73 16.11 -28.82
CA GLU A 676 -56.17 17.29 -28.09
C GLU A 676 -55.50 17.49 -26.75
N GLU A 677 -55.25 16.41 -25.99
CA GLU A 677 -54.62 16.44 -24.66
C GLU A 677 -53.19 16.99 -24.67
N TYR A 678 -52.47 16.86 -25.82
CA TYR A 678 -51.10 17.30 -26.02
C TYR A 678 -50.98 18.61 -26.78
N LYS A 679 -52.08 19.32 -26.97
CA LYS A 679 -52.09 20.64 -27.57
C LYS A 679 -51.77 21.75 -26.53
N LEU A 680 -51.07 22.80 -27.01
CA LEU A 680 -50.62 23.91 -26.19
C LEU A 680 -51.81 24.76 -25.77
N LYS A 681 -51.96 24.99 -24.48
CA LYS A 681 -52.97 25.83 -23.89
C LYS A 681 -52.30 26.99 -23.18
N ASN A 682 -52.93 28.18 -23.26
CA ASN A 682 -52.45 29.33 -22.51
C ASN A 682 -52.58 29.08 -20.99
N THR A 683 -51.47 29.25 -20.27
CA THR A 683 -51.40 29.10 -18.80
C THR A 683 -51.22 30.42 -18.05
N VAL A 684 -51.09 31.54 -18.77
CA VAL A 684 -50.78 32.85 -18.21
C VAL A 684 -52.00 33.78 -18.38
N ASP A 685 -52.41 34.43 -17.32
CA ASP A 685 -53.38 35.49 -17.40
C ASP A 685 -52.76 36.72 -18.09
N ARG A 686 -53.23 37.04 -19.32
CA ARG A 686 -52.72 38.15 -20.10
C ARG A 686 -53.42 39.47 -19.81
N LEU A 687 -54.22 39.58 -18.72
CA LEU A 687 -54.88 40.79 -18.30
C LEU A 687 -55.64 41.50 -19.44
N ASN A 688 -56.33 40.74 -20.28
CA ASN A 688 -57.08 41.27 -21.44
C ASN A 688 -56.22 41.92 -22.54
N VAL A 689 -54.94 41.61 -22.62
CA VAL A 689 -54.07 42.04 -23.75
C VAL A 689 -54.43 41.17 -24.95
N PRO A 690 -54.94 41.70 -26.06
CA PRO A 690 -55.26 40.94 -27.23
C PRO A 690 -53.98 40.38 -27.89
N ASP A 691 -54.12 39.25 -28.56
CA ASP A 691 -53.10 38.64 -29.39
C ASP A 691 -52.88 39.43 -30.73
N ALA A 692 -51.97 38.95 -31.58
CA ALA A 692 -51.69 39.61 -32.86
C ALA A 692 -52.90 39.66 -33.78
N ASN A 693 -53.91 38.82 -33.55
CA ASN A 693 -55.17 38.74 -34.33
C ASN A 693 -56.33 39.55 -33.63
N GLY A 694 -56.05 40.23 -32.56
CA GLY A 694 -57.03 41.01 -31.84
C GLY A 694 -57.94 40.24 -30.88
N ASN A 695 -57.68 38.94 -30.62
CA ASN A 695 -58.45 38.10 -29.77
C ASN A 695 -57.93 38.17 -28.30
N ILE A 696 -58.82 38.19 -27.34
CA ILE A 696 -58.47 38.07 -25.91
C ILE A 696 -58.16 36.58 -25.62
N VAL A 697 -56.94 36.27 -25.21
CA VAL A 697 -56.46 34.95 -24.87
C VAL A 697 -56.66 34.71 -23.37
N GLN A 698 -57.51 33.78 -23.00
CA GLN A 698 -57.79 33.43 -21.60
C GLN A 698 -56.97 32.16 -21.19
N ILE A 699 -56.86 31.91 -19.88
CA ILE A 699 -56.26 30.69 -19.36
C ILE A 699 -57.11 29.51 -19.84
N GLY A 700 -56.43 28.51 -20.42
CA GLY A 700 -57.09 27.30 -20.98
C GLY A 700 -57.39 27.37 -22.47
N ASP A 701 -57.30 28.54 -23.11
CA ASP A 701 -57.48 28.67 -24.56
C ASP A 701 -56.34 27.95 -25.33
N TYR A 702 -56.69 27.35 -26.47
CA TYR A 702 -55.66 26.81 -27.36
C TYR A 702 -54.92 27.96 -28.06
N ILE A 703 -53.60 27.80 -28.18
CA ILE A 703 -52.71 28.80 -28.77
C ILE A 703 -51.81 28.16 -29.85
N ASP A 704 -51.51 28.93 -30.87
CA ASP A 704 -50.51 28.56 -31.88
C ASP A 704 -49.09 28.79 -31.38
N THR A 705 -48.06 28.59 -32.22
CA THR A 705 -46.65 28.79 -31.91
C THR A 705 -46.30 30.23 -31.53
N ASP A 706 -47.07 31.20 -32.01
CA ASP A 706 -46.87 32.62 -31.78
C ASP A 706 -47.69 33.11 -30.55
N GLY A 707 -48.45 32.23 -29.94
CA GLY A 707 -49.24 32.50 -28.75
C GLY A 707 -50.60 33.15 -29.07
N ASN A 708 -51.05 33.09 -30.34
CA ASN A 708 -52.38 33.56 -30.73
C ASN A 708 -53.45 32.54 -30.41
N LYS A 709 -54.66 33.00 -30.05
CA LYS A 709 -55.79 32.10 -29.76
C LYS A 709 -56.24 31.41 -31.05
N VAL A 710 -56.48 30.10 -30.95
CA VAL A 710 -57.08 29.29 -31.99
C VAL A 710 -58.31 28.57 -31.46
N THR A 711 -59.38 28.47 -32.25
CA THR A 711 -60.65 27.85 -31.87
C THR A 711 -60.68 26.35 -32.16
N ASP A 712 -59.91 25.89 -33.13
CA ASP A 712 -59.75 24.50 -33.45
C ASP A 712 -58.47 23.97 -32.85
N PHE A 713 -58.55 22.97 -32.01
CA PHE A 713 -57.34 22.37 -31.41
C PHE A 713 -56.36 21.79 -32.43
N ASN A 714 -56.81 21.38 -33.64
CA ASN A 714 -55.94 20.89 -34.67
C ASN A 714 -54.96 21.99 -35.17
N LEU A 715 -55.34 23.27 -35.06
CA LEU A 715 -54.47 24.40 -35.41
C LEU A 715 -53.60 24.84 -34.23
N ALA A 716 -53.83 24.35 -33.03
CA ALA A 716 -53.03 24.65 -31.88
C ALA A 716 -51.62 24.02 -31.97
N ALA A 717 -50.65 24.72 -31.46
CA ALA A 717 -49.27 24.19 -31.33
C ALA A 717 -49.24 22.92 -30.45
N THR A 718 -48.31 22.05 -30.67
CA THR A 718 -48.10 20.89 -29.85
C THR A 718 -47.40 21.27 -28.57
N ASP A 719 -47.90 20.88 -27.38
CA ASP A 719 -47.22 20.96 -26.11
C ASP A 719 -46.11 19.90 -26.03
N VAL A 720 -44.95 20.26 -26.50
CA VAL A 720 -43.77 19.37 -26.56
C VAL A 720 -43.43 18.79 -25.19
N SER A 721 -43.62 19.57 -24.12
CA SER A 721 -43.35 19.15 -22.76
C SER A 721 -44.27 17.98 -22.34
N LYS A 722 -45.58 18.07 -22.61
CA LYS A 722 -46.53 16.97 -22.33
C LYS A 722 -46.31 15.76 -23.20
N VAL A 723 -46.03 15.98 -24.50
CA VAL A 723 -45.69 14.88 -25.42
C VAL A 723 -44.46 14.13 -24.95
N ASP A 724 -43.42 14.82 -24.57
CA ASP A 724 -42.18 14.21 -24.11
C ASP A 724 -42.30 13.59 -22.73
N GLN A 725 -43.17 14.15 -21.84
CA GLN A 725 -43.49 13.53 -20.57
C GLN A 725 -44.14 12.15 -20.79
N GLU A 726 -45.09 12.01 -21.70
CA GLU A 726 -45.66 10.71 -22.01
C GLU A 726 -44.67 9.81 -22.77
N ARG A 727 -43.92 10.37 -23.73
CA ARG A 727 -42.90 9.68 -24.49
C ARG A 727 -41.84 9.06 -23.60
N PHE A 728 -41.37 9.77 -22.54
CA PHE A 728 -40.30 9.36 -21.64
C PHE A 728 -40.80 8.95 -20.25
N LYS A 729 -42.07 8.70 -20.06
CA LYS A 729 -42.68 8.21 -18.81
C LYS A 729 -42.04 6.91 -18.34
N TRP A 730 -41.80 5.98 -19.25
CA TRP A 730 -40.95 4.82 -19.09
C TRP A 730 -39.82 4.90 -20.08
N LEU A 731 -38.56 4.86 -19.62
CA LEU A 731 -37.41 4.98 -20.49
C LEU A 731 -37.21 3.71 -21.31
N GLU A 732 -36.96 3.90 -22.59
CA GLU A 732 -36.72 2.83 -23.55
C GLU A 732 -35.48 3.14 -24.38
N TYR A 733 -34.40 2.35 -24.17
CA TYR A 733 -33.13 2.51 -24.87
C TYR A 733 -32.26 1.28 -24.71
N TYR A 734 -31.23 1.20 -25.51
CA TYR A 734 -30.07 0.34 -25.26
C TYR A 734 -28.80 1.19 -25.29
N LYS A 735 -27.88 0.86 -24.38
CA LYS A 735 -26.62 1.60 -24.20
C LYS A 735 -25.47 0.61 -24.09
N ILE A 736 -24.50 0.73 -25.00
CA ILE A 736 -23.33 -0.16 -25.04
C ILE A 736 -22.10 0.69 -24.77
N LYS A 737 -21.24 0.23 -23.86
CA LYS A 737 -19.97 0.87 -23.56
C LYS A 737 -18.84 -0.14 -23.64
N PHE A 738 -17.73 0.29 -24.18
CA PHE A 738 -16.47 -0.43 -24.23
C PHE A 738 -15.37 0.42 -23.64
N LYS A 739 -14.53 -0.20 -22.78
CA LYS A 739 -13.35 0.44 -22.21
C LYS A 739 -12.19 -0.53 -22.22
N ALA A 740 -11.03 -0.05 -22.64
CA ALA A 740 -9.79 -0.80 -22.66
C ALA A 740 -8.67 0.06 -22.09
N ASP A 741 -7.99 -0.45 -21.09
CA ASP A 741 -6.96 0.24 -20.31
C ASP A 741 -5.73 -0.66 -20.18
N TRP A 742 -4.55 -0.23 -20.67
CA TRP A 742 -3.30 -0.98 -20.63
C TRP A 742 -2.23 -0.22 -19.89
N TYR A 743 -1.41 -0.97 -19.17
CA TYR A 743 -0.25 -0.47 -18.47
C TYR A 743 0.99 -1.23 -18.91
N THR A 744 1.99 -0.48 -19.40
CA THR A 744 3.26 -1.04 -19.87
C THR A 744 4.41 -0.29 -19.25
N LYS A 745 5.29 -1.01 -18.58
CA LYS A 745 6.53 -0.45 -18.05
C LYS A 745 7.52 -0.27 -19.20
N ILE A 746 7.84 0.98 -19.55
CA ILE A 746 8.75 1.28 -20.66
C ILE A 746 10.21 1.19 -20.22
N TYR A 747 10.59 1.96 -19.20
CA TYR A 747 11.97 2.03 -18.74
C TYR A 747 12.05 2.44 -17.27
N GLY A 748 12.81 1.69 -16.47
CA GLY A 748 13.02 2.00 -15.06
C GLY A 748 11.71 2.03 -14.26
N LYS A 749 11.27 3.22 -13.88
CA LYS A 749 10.00 3.47 -13.17
C LYS A 749 8.92 4.10 -14.06
N LEU A 750 9.20 4.33 -15.31
CA LEU A 750 8.32 4.99 -16.25
C LEU A 750 7.30 3.99 -16.79
N VAL A 751 6.02 4.32 -16.67
CA VAL A 751 4.88 3.49 -17.10
C VAL A 751 4.08 4.26 -18.13
N LEU A 752 3.79 3.61 -19.25
CA LEU A 752 2.81 4.07 -20.22
C LEU A 752 1.46 3.46 -19.89
N ARG A 753 0.45 4.29 -19.79
CA ARG A 753 -0.96 3.89 -19.80
C ARG A 753 -1.57 4.30 -21.12
N THR A 754 -2.30 3.40 -21.76
CA THR A 754 -3.13 3.69 -22.92
C THR A 754 -4.57 3.32 -22.61
N LEU A 755 -5.50 4.19 -22.95
CA LEU A 755 -6.92 4.04 -22.69
C LEU A 755 -7.70 4.27 -23.97
N ALA A 756 -8.69 3.42 -24.24
CA ALA A 756 -9.69 3.61 -25.28
C ALA A 756 -11.08 3.41 -24.68
N GLU A 757 -11.99 4.35 -24.94
CA GLU A 757 -13.37 4.30 -24.47
C GLU A 757 -14.32 4.61 -25.63
N PHE A 758 -15.39 3.83 -25.71
CA PHE A 758 -16.47 4.01 -26.69
C PHE A 758 -17.81 3.88 -25.99
N GLY A 759 -18.75 4.69 -26.39
CA GLY A 759 -20.13 4.60 -25.92
C GLY A 759 -21.09 4.80 -27.06
N PHE A 760 -22.15 4.01 -27.01
CA PHE A 760 -23.23 4.05 -27.97
C PHE A 760 -24.58 3.96 -27.26
N LEU A 761 -25.51 4.85 -27.58
CA LEU A 761 -26.87 4.92 -27.07
C LEU A 761 -27.85 4.88 -28.24
N GLY A 762 -28.80 3.96 -28.22
CA GLY A 762 -29.81 3.85 -29.25
C GLY A 762 -31.21 3.70 -28.71
N ALA A 763 -32.20 3.95 -29.56
CA ALA A 763 -33.60 3.70 -29.28
C ALA A 763 -34.09 2.48 -30.07
N TYR A 764 -34.97 1.68 -29.49
CA TYR A 764 -35.63 0.59 -30.21
C TYR A 764 -36.68 1.13 -31.20
N ASN A 765 -37.35 2.20 -30.81
CA ASN A 765 -38.35 2.87 -31.64
C ASN A 765 -37.85 4.26 -32.06
N GLN A 766 -37.69 4.50 -33.33
CA GLN A 766 -37.16 5.75 -33.92
C GLN A 766 -38.14 6.92 -33.70
N GLU A 767 -39.47 6.68 -33.76
CA GLU A 767 -40.49 7.71 -33.56
C GLU A 767 -40.53 8.21 -32.14
N ARG A 768 -40.23 7.34 -31.21
CA ARG A 768 -40.08 7.69 -29.78
C ARG A 768 -38.83 8.54 -29.55
N GLY A 769 -37.79 8.28 -30.30
CA GLY A 769 -36.52 8.97 -30.23
C GLY A 769 -35.60 8.49 -29.11
N VAL A 770 -34.37 8.98 -29.09
CA VAL A 770 -33.37 8.61 -28.10
C VAL A 770 -33.55 9.41 -26.81
N VAL A 771 -33.55 8.71 -25.70
CA VAL A 771 -33.70 9.26 -24.36
C VAL A 771 -32.69 10.41 -24.09
N PRO A 772 -33.15 11.61 -23.68
CA PRO A 772 -32.24 12.74 -23.53
C PRO A 772 -31.23 12.61 -22.40
N PHE A 773 -31.62 12.13 -21.23
CA PHE A 773 -30.80 12.12 -20.01
C PHE A 773 -29.87 10.90 -19.84
N GLU A 774 -29.88 9.94 -20.73
CA GLU A 774 -28.86 8.87 -20.81
C GLU A 774 -27.74 9.20 -21.81
N ARG A 775 -27.78 10.36 -22.42
CA ARG A 775 -26.79 10.81 -23.40
C ARG A 775 -25.45 11.12 -22.78
N PHE A 776 -24.42 11.12 -23.60
CA PHE A 776 -23.04 11.42 -23.19
C PHE A 776 -22.72 12.90 -23.34
N TYR A 777 -22.00 13.45 -22.38
CA TYR A 777 -21.52 14.82 -22.39
C TYR A 777 -19.99 14.82 -22.35
N LEU A 778 -19.32 15.39 -23.34
CA LEU A 778 -17.88 15.30 -23.51
C LEU A 778 -17.18 16.61 -23.19
N GLY A 779 -16.07 16.54 -22.45
CA GLY A 779 -15.18 17.66 -22.13
C GLY A 779 -14.93 17.84 -20.65
N GLY A 780 -13.80 18.45 -20.29
CA GLY A 780 -13.44 18.86 -18.93
C GLY A 780 -13.05 17.77 -17.97
N ASP A 781 -13.16 18.09 -16.69
CA ASP A 781 -12.86 17.20 -15.56
C ASP A 781 -14.13 16.63 -14.88
N GLY A 782 -15.29 17.11 -15.26
CA GLY A 782 -16.57 16.69 -14.69
C GLY A 782 -16.91 17.31 -13.34
N LEU A 783 -16.06 18.18 -12.77
CA LEU A 783 -16.24 18.75 -11.43
C LEU A 783 -16.97 20.11 -11.44
N ALA A 784 -16.87 20.87 -12.51
CA ALA A 784 -17.33 22.27 -12.55
C ALA A 784 -18.78 22.45 -12.99
N ASN A 785 -19.60 21.40 -13.00
CA ASN A 785 -21.00 21.55 -13.38
C ASN A 785 -21.88 21.91 -12.19
N TYR A 786 -22.67 22.97 -12.34
CA TYR A 786 -23.73 23.35 -11.39
C TYR A 786 -24.84 22.29 -11.26
N SER A 787 -24.91 21.36 -12.20
CA SER A 787 -25.90 20.32 -12.25
C SER A 787 -25.22 18.96 -12.11
N MET A 788 -25.28 18.36 -10.92
CA MET A 788 -24.99 16.94 -10.71
C MET A 788 -26.27 16.11 -10.93
N ASP A 789 -26.87 16.29 -12.08
CA ASP A 789 -28.19 15.75 -12.46
C ASP A 789 -28.15 14.32 -13.00
N GLY A 790 -27.00 13.65 -12.79
CA GLY A 790 -26.84 12.26 -13.19
C GLY A 790 -26.48 12.05 -14.66
N ARG A 791 -26.24 13.14 -15.41
CA ARG A 791 -25.74 13.05 -16.79
C ARG A 791 -24.38 12.36 -16.83
N GLU A 792 -24.14 11.54 -17.84
CA GLU A 792 -22.87 10.85 -18.02
C GLU A 792 -21.84 11.76 -18.69
N THR A 793 -20.89 12.28 -17.89
CA THR A 793 -19.80 13.11 -18.41
C THR A 793 -18.59 12.25 -18.77
N VAL A 794 -18.14 12.36 -19.99
CA VAL A 794 -16.91 11.77 -20.49
C VAL A 794 -15.80 12.84 -20.44
N GLN A 795 -14.84 12.63 -19.56
CA GLN A 795 -13.77 13.59 -19.36
C GLN A 795 -12.86 13.69 -20.58
N LEU A 796 -12.51 14.90 -20.99
CA LEU A 796 -11.46 15.18 -21.97
C LEU A 796 -10.71 16.44 -21.52
N ARG A 797 -9.49 16.25 -21.03
CA ARG A 797 -8.66 17.33 -20.48
C ARG A 797 -8.22 18.30 -21.60
N GLY A 798 -8.03 19.57 -21.28
CA GLY A 798 -7.70 20.63 -22.22
C GLY A 798 -8.91 21.30 -22.86
N TYR A 799 -10.12 20.93 -22.42
CA TYR A 799 -11.38 21.53 -22.86
C TYR A 799 -12.27 21.83 -21.66
N PRO A 800 -13.13 22.88 -21.70
CA PRO A 800 -14.10 23.12 -20.64
C PRO A 800 -15.11 21.98 -20.49
N ASN A 801 -15.78 21.93 -19.35
CA ASN A 801 -16.77 20.90 -19.06
C ASN A 801 -17.90 20.90 -20.11
N ASN A 802 -18.20 19.72 -20.67
CA ASN A 802 -19.23 19.45 -21.69
C ASN A 802 -19.11 20.26 -22.98
N SER A 803 -18.02 20.99 -23.19
CA SER A 803 -17.87 21.93 -24.32
C SER A 803 -17.82 21.28 -25.70
N LEU A 804 -17.52 19.99 -25.73
CA LEU A 804 -17.46 19.20 -26.99
C LEU A 804 -18.73 18.36 -27.22
N THR A 805 -19.80 18.70 -26.51
CA THR A 805 -21.10 18.02 -26.64
C THR A 805 -21.89 18.63 -27.79
N PRO A 806 -22.63 17.85 -28.60
CA PRO A 806 -23.49 18.39 -29.66
C PRO A 806 -24.53 19.37 -29.11
N VAL A 807 -24.77 20.42 -29.88
CA VAL A 807 -25.76 21.46 -29.58
C VAL A 807 -26.91 21.43 -30.57
N ASN A 808 -28.07 21.99 -30.17
CA ASN A 808 -29.19 22.26 -31.05
C ASN A 808 -28.99 23.59 -31.81
N GLU A 809 -29.96 24.00 -32.66
CA GLU A 809 -29.92 25.25 -33.38
C GLU A 809 -29.94 26.49 -32.48
N ALA A 810 -30.49 26.38 -31.27
CA ALA A 810 -30.51 27.43 -30.29
C ALA A 810 -29.20 27.52 -29.48
N GLY A 811 -28.23 26.63 -29.67
CA GLY A 811 -26.97 26.57 -28.97
C GLY A 811 -26.99 25.77 -27.66
N ASP A 812 -28.11 25.13 -27.31
CA ASP A 812 -28.23 24.31 -26.10
C ASP A 812 -27.60 22.94 -26.28
N GLN A 813 -26.91 22.44 -25.28
CA GLN A 813 -26.28 21.12 -25.29
C GLN A 813 -27.35 20.02 -25.19
N ILE A 814 -27.48 19.23 -26.24
CA ILE A 814 -28.48 18.14 -26.31
C ILE A 814 -27.93 16.76 -25.93
N GLY A 815 -26.64 16.66 -25.63
CA GLY A 815 -25.98 15.39 -25.36
C GLY A 815 -25.73 14.54 -26.62
N ALA A 816 -24.74 13.68 -26.55
CA ALA A 816 -24.34 12.79 -27.63
C ALA A 816 -24.92 11.39 -27.46
N THR A 817 -25.17 10.70 -28.59
CA THR A 817 -25.54 9.28 -28.54
C THR A 817 -24.35 8.37 -28.84
N VAL A 818 -23.27 8.90 -29.41
CA VAL A 818 -22.04 8.18 -29.70
C VAL A 818 -20.85 9.02 -29.24
N PHE A 819 -19.88 8.37 -28.60
CA PHE A 819 -18.59 9.00 -28.34
C PHE A 819 -17.44 8.00 -28.52
N ASN A 820 -16.28 8.54 -28.80
CA ASN A 820 -15.00 7.83 -28.70
C ASN A 820 -13.97 8.70 -27.95
N LYS A 821 -13.11 8.05 -27.19
CA LYS A 821 -12.02 8.70 -26.47
C LYS A 821 -10.80 7.81 -26.44
N PHE A 822 -9.65 8.42 -26.68
CA PHE A 822 -8.33 7.79 -26.53
C PHE A 822 -7.47 8.63 -25.60
N SER A 823 -6.68 7.99 -24.74
CA SER A 823 -5.75 8.66 -23.83
C SER A 823 -4.45 7.89 -23.77
N MET A 824 -3.34 8.60 -23.82
CA MET A 824 -2.00 8.09 -23.54
C MET A 824 -1.41 8.88 -22.40
N GLU A 825 -0.97 8.21 -21.34
CA GLU A 825 -0.35 8.85 -20.19
C GLU A 825 1.01 8.24 -19.90
N LEU A 826 2.03 9.06 -19.87
CA LEU A 826 3.36 8.68 -19.43
C LEU A 826 3.51 9.03 -17.93
N ARG A 827 3.52 8.02 -17.06
CA ARG A 827 3.46 8.15 -15.62
C ARG A 827 4.80 7.88 -14.96
N TYR A 828 5.22 8.75 -14.03
CA TYR A 828 6.45 8.58 -13.26
C TYR A 828 6.17 8.69 -11.75
N PRO A 829 6.43 7.63 -10.96
CA PRO A 829 6.18 7.67 -9.51
C PRO A 829 7.29 8.45 -8.79
N ILE A 830 6.88 9.44 -8.01
CA ILE A 830 7.75 10.22 -7.13
C ILE A 830 7.92 9.45 -5.81
N THR A 831 6.81 9.00 -5.23
CA THR A 831 6.77 8.13 -4.06
C THR A 831 5.53 7.23 -4.12
N LEU A 832 5.67 5.97 -3.69
CA LEU A 832 4.59 4.98 -3.62
C LEU A 832 4.57 4.35 -2.23
N LYS A 833 4.52 5.17 -1.18
CA LYS A 833 4.41 4.69 0.20
C LYS A 833 2.95 4.46 0.56
N SER A 834 2.70 3.55 1.51
CA SER A 834 1.35 3.29 2.05
C SER A 834 0.69 4.54 2.63
N SER A 835 1.47 5.47 3.22
CA SER A 835 0.97 6.73 3.77
C SER A 835 0.64 7.79 2.71
N ALA A 836 1.28 7.77 1.54
CA ALA A 836 1.00 8.66 0.43
C ALA A 836 1.66 8.14 -0.86
N SER A 837 0.90 8.10 -1.95
CA SER A 837 1.42 7.81 -3.28
C SER A 837 1.35 9.07 -4.14
N ILE A 838 2.49 9.50 -4.68
CA ILE A 838 2.60 10.71 -5.51
C ILE A 838 3.26 10.33 -6.81
N TYR A 839 2.63 10.70 -7.93
CA TYR A 839 3.21 10.54 -9.25
C TYR A 839 2.88 11.71 -10.18
N ALA A 840 3.82 12.01 -11.05
CA ALA A 840 3.63 12.97 -12.13
C ALA A 840 3.26 12.22 -13.41
N LEU A 841 2.55 12.89 -14.30
CA LEU A 841 2.19 12.37 -15.61
C LEU A 841 2.28 13.43 -16.71
N ALA A 842 2.53 12.98 -17.91
CA ALA A 842 2.29 13.74 -19.13
C ALA A 842 1.24 12.96 -19.93
N PHE A 843 0.31 13.65 -20.55
CA PHE A 843 -0.80 13.01 -21.27
C PHE A 843 -1.01 13.60 -22.64
N MET A 844 -1.57 12.77 -23.51
CA MET A 844 -2.18 13.14 -24.78
C MET A 844 -3.57 12.50 -24.80
N GLU A 845 -4.58 13.26 -25.13
CA GLU A 845 -5.96 12.78 -25.26
C GLU A 845 -6.54 13.21 -26.60
N ALA A 846 -7.45 12.37 -27.09
CA ALA A 846 -8.21 12.65 -28.29
C ALA A 846 -9.60 12.04 -28.14
N GLY A 847 -10.64 12.78 -28.47
CA GLY A 847 -12.00 12.29 -28.36
C GLY A 847 -13.01 13.18 -29.08
N SER A 848 -14.16 12.59 -29.36
CA SER A 848 -15.27 13.29 -29.96
C SER A 848 -16.60 12.68 -29.57
N SER A 849 -17.63 13.47 -29.64
CA SER A 849 -18.99 13.05 -29.40
C SER A 849 -19.92 13.48 -30.56
N PHE A 850 -20.90 12.65 -30.86
CA PHE A 850 -21.73 12.79 -32.04
C PHE A 850 -23.20 12.70 -31.65
N ARG A 851 -24.05 13.49 -32.41
CA ARG A 851 -25.48 13.52 -32.19
C ARG A 851 -26.16 12.18 -32.43
N ASP A 852 -25.71 11.46 -33.46
CA ASP A 852 -26.24 10.18 -33.88
C ASP A 852 -25.16 9.33 -34.57
N PHE A 853 -25.50 8.06 -34.84
CA PHE A 853 -24.58 7.12 -35.48
C PHE A 853 -24.31 7.45 -36.97
N LYS A 854 -25.24 8.15 -37.64
CA LYS A 854 -25.05 8.54 -39.03
C LYS A 854 -23.97 9.62 -39.21
N SER A 855 -23.87 10.50 -38.21
CA SER A 855 -22.85 11.55 -38.14
C SER A 855 -21.49 11.07 -37.59
N TYR A 856 -21.40 9.80 -37.13
CA TYR A 856 -20.20 9.28 -36.49
C TYR A 856 -19.01 9.16 -37.42
N ASN A 857 -17.94 9.88 -37.09
CA ASN A 857 -16.63 9.78 -37.75
C ASN A 857 -15.54 9.52 -36.67
N PRO A 858 -15.00 8.31 -36.59
CA PRO A 858 -14.04 7.94 -35.56
C PRO A 858 -12.70 8.71 -35.61
N PHE A 859 -12.43 9.39 -36.74
CA PHE A 859 -11.18 10.13 -36.98
C PHE A 859 -11.34 11.65 -36.81
N ALA A 860 -12.56 12.15 -36.66
CA ALA A 860 -12.81 13.55 -36.33
C ALA A 860 -12.64 13.76 -34.82
N LEU A 861 -11.40 13.92 -34.38
CA LEU A 861 -11.01 13.94 -32.95
C LEU A 861 -10.61 15.34 -32.49
N ASN A 862 -11.12 15.75 -31.34
CA ASN A 862 -10.62 16.91 -30.62
C ASN A 862 -9.44 16.47 -29.73
N ARG A 863 -8.27 17.05 -29.95
CA ARG A 863 -6.97 16.62 -29.43
C ARG A 863 -6.50 17.57 -28.32
N SER A 864 -5.87 17.00 -27.34
CA SER A 864 -5.22 17.76 -26.28
C SER A 864 -3.94 17.09 -25.79
N ALA A 865 -3.07 17.86 -25.16
CA ALA A 865 -1.91 17.35 -24.44
C ALA A 865 -1.63 18.19 -23.19
N GLY A 866 -0.98 17.59 -22.22
CA GLY A 866 -0.71 18.31 -20.98
C GLY A 866 0.14 17.52 -19.98
N ILE A 867 0.25 18.08 -18.80
CA ILE A 867 0.97 17.51 -17.67
C ILE A 867 0.08 17.51 -16.42
N GLY A 868 0.35 16.61 -15.53
CA GLY A 868 -0.43 16.51 -14.29
C GLY A 868 0.34 15.92 -13.11
N LEU A 869 -0.21 16.15 -11.95
CA LEU A 869 0.27 15.60 -10.69
C LEU A 869 -0.88 14.87 -9.98
N ARG A 870 -0.58 13.72 -9.43
CA ARG A 870 -1.51 12.93 -8.62
C ARG A 870 -0.93 12.71 -7.24
N VAL A 871 -1.75 12.90 -6.23
CA VAL A 871 -1.43 12.68 -4.80
C VAL A 871 -2.56 11.83 -4.21
N PHE A 872 -2.24 10.60 -3.88
CA PHE A 872 -3.15 9.73 -3.15
C PHE A 872 -2.75 9.71 -1.67
N MET A 873 -3.71 9.96 -0.81
CA MET A 873 -3.59 9.81 0.64
C MET A 873 -4.78 8.98 1.14
N PRO A 874 -4.56 7.93 1.97
CA PRO A 874 -5.65 7.05 2.43
C PRO A 874 -6.84 7.79 3.08
N ALA A 875 -6.58 8.90 3.76
CA ALA A 875 -7.61 9.70 4.44
C ALA A 875 -8.40 10.65 3.50
N PHE A 876 -7.83 11.03 2.35
CA PHE A 876 -8.41 12.04 1.45
C PHE A 876 -8.69 11.52 0.04
N GLY A 877 -8.30 10.27 -0.26
CA GLY A 877 -8.42 9.70 -1.60
C GLY A 877 -7.40 10.25 -2.59
N LEU A 878 -7.73 10.23 -3.87
CA LEU A 878 -6.90 10.74 -4.96
C LEU A 878 -7.21 12.22 -5.22
N LEU A 879 -6.17 13.03 -5.12
CA LEU A 879 -6.19 14.44 -5.52
C LEU A 879 -5.32 14.62 -6.76
N GLY A 880 -5.75 15.42 -7.70
CA GLY A 880 -5.00 15.69 -8.92
C GLY A 880 -5.18 17.10 -9.41
N ILE A 881 -4.16 17.57 -10.12
CA ILE A 881 -4.22 18.78 -10.90
C ILE A 881 -3.58 18.51 -12.25
N ASP A 882 -4.28 18.91 -13.33
CA ASP A 882 -3.81 18.79 -14.70
C ASP A 882 -3.83 20.15 -15.38
N PHE A 883 -2.80 20.41 -16.18
CA PHE A 883 -2.74 21.54 -17.10
C PHE A 883 -2.78 20.96 -18.50
N GLY A 884 -3.88 21.17 -19.20
CA GLY A 884 -4.14 20.63 -20.53
C GLY A 884 -4.28 21.74 -21.55
N HIS A 885 -3.74 21.54 -22.73
CA HIS A 885 -3.89 22.42 -23.89
C HIS A 885 -4.74 21.74 -24.96
N GLY A 886 -5.88 22.34 -25.28
CA GLY A 886 -6.74 21.89 -26.38
C GLY A 886 -6.26 22.49 -27.70
N PHE A 887 -6.04 21.64 -28.70
CA PHE A 887 -5.50 22.03 -30.01
C PHE A 887 -6.59 22.38 -31.00
N ASP A 888 -7.80 21.91 -30.80
CA ASP A 888 -8.89 22.07 -31.72
C ASP A 888 -9.92 23.11 -31.24
N THR A 889 -10.72 23.62 -32.14
CA THR A 889 -11.73 24.64 -31.87
C THR A 889 -12.96 24.03 -31.18
N LEU A 890 -13.58 24.79 -30.29
CA LEU A 890 -14.89 24.44 -29.73
C LEU A 890 -16.01 24.71 -30.77
N PRO A 891 -17.14 24.02 -30.68
CA PRO A 891 -18.30 24.32 -31.52
C PRO A 891 -18.66 25.81 -31.47
N GLY A 892 -18.76 26.45 -32.64
CA GLY A 892 -19.08 27.88 -32.78
C GLY A 892 -17.92 28.84 -32.50
N GLN A 893 -16.70 28.36 -32.20
CA GLN A 893 -15.52 29.21 -31.97
C GLN A 893 -14.54 29.14 -33.17
N ALA A 894 -13.88 30.25 -33.43
CA ALA A 894 -12.91 30.36 -34.55
C ALA A 894 -11.47 30.01 -34.13
N LYS A 895 -11.17 30.01 -32.82
CA LYS A 895 -9.84 29.77 -32.27
C LYS A 895 -9.80 28.45 -31.45
N ALA A 896 -8.63 27.82 -31.48
CA ALA A 896 -8.36 26.66 -30.60
C ALA A 896 -8.59 27.01 -29.12
N ASN A 897 -9.01 26.01 -28.34
CA ASN A 897 -9.40 26.26 -26.95
C ASN A 897 -8.25 26.81 -26.08
N GLY A 898 -7.02 26.30 -26.24
CA GLY A 898 -5.88 26.74 -25.47
C GLY A 898 -5.71 26.00 -24.12
N TRP A 899 -5.18 26.69 -23.09
CA TRP A 899 -4.86 26.10 -21.80
C TRP A 899 -6.04 26.08 -20.86
N GLU A 900 -6.27 24.89 -20.25
CA GLU A 900 -7.26 24.66 -19.22
C GLU A 900 -6.61 24.00 -17.98
N THR A 901 -7.11 24.36 -16.80
CA THR A 901 -6.71 23.74 -15.54
C THR A 901 -7.83 22.83 -15.04
N HIS A 902 -7.50 21.57 -14.78
CA HIS A 902 -8.45 20.57 -14.34
C HIS A 902 -8.07 20.06 -12.95
N PHE A 903 -9.07 19.86 -12.12
CA PHE A 903 -8.91 19.27 -10.80
C PHE A 903 -9.49 17.86 -10.77
N ILE A 904 -8.88 16.96 -10.01
CA ILE A 904 -9.40 15.63 -9.73
C ILE A 904 -9.52 15.48 -8.24
N ILE A 905 -10.72 15.18 -7.77
CA ILE A 905 -11.03 14.99 -6.36
C ILE A 905 -11.82 13.69 -6.22
N GLY A 906 -11.32 12.77 -5.38
CA GLY A 906 -11.96 11.50 -5.09
C GLY A 906 -11.35 10.29 -5.80
N GLN A 907 -11.83 9.10 -5.49
CA GLN A 907 -11.42 7.85 -6.13
C GLN A 907 -12.18 7.66 -7.44
N GLN A 908 -11.51 7.89 -8.54
CA GLN A 908 -11.91 7.30 -9.82
C GLN A 908 -11.02 6.06 -10.06
N PHE A 909 -11.43 4.92 -9.55
CA PHE A 909 -10.83 3.62 -9.82
C PHE A 909 -11.81 2.72 -10.54
#